data_e2af1afb88ef841c0f890320255d9d42
#
_entry.id   e2af1afb88ef841c0f890320255d9d42
#
_cell.length_a   1.000
_cell.length_b   1.000
_cell.length_c   1.000
_cell.angle_alpha   90.00
_cell.angle_beta   90.00
_cell.angle_gamma   90.00
#
_symmetry.space_group_name_H-M   'P 1'
#
loop_
_entity.id
_entity.type
_entity.pdbx_description
1 polymer ?
#
loop_
_entity_poly.entity_id
_entity_poly.type
_entity_poly.pdbx_seq_one_letter_code
_entity_poly.pdbx_strand_id
1 'polypeptide(L)'
;MKNLKRILQFNKLWLLFGIFISIYVIFFTKIIRYSSKYDGDETQVRGKITSIKLDGNKLSFNLRAKENIIVNYYIQTEEEKNNILTLIHLGDMVYLRGSFSEPLDNTVPNTFSYKKYLYNKRIYYTFNASEYKIIGSNNLFYKIKDKLFKKIYNCENSDYYLAFILGDKSLLSSDIYDAYQKNGISHLLAISGMHINMLVLVISKVIKNEKKELFVTSLFLLLYLFLTGITASIVRAILFYILKKINKIMNLRYSNMHILILSAYFILLVNPFMLYDLGFIYSFVVCFGIVYYSDYIKGNYFMKLLKLSIITFLFSLPVTALVNYEINLLSILINIIFVPWISLLLYPFTLISFIIPFLSQILSFFIEITNNVNVFLENFSLLINIPKMPVVFVISFYLILLIKKKQNIIFLVLIIIVCELLPVLDFNYYVYYLDVGQGDCSILVSPQRKETIMIDTGGKVDYKTDDWKTKRKIYHLSDNTIKFLKSKGITSFMYMIITHGDADHAKESLNIMKNINVKNVVLNNGNVNCLEKEIVSSGINVTQKYNLKYFNIMNLNNDLYDNENDNSIINYVTFLRYKFLFMGDASTKVEEKLLNEYDLTNINFLKVGHHGSKYSTGKNFVNKLKPTYSIISVGRNNKYGHPNEEILNNLSDSKIYRTDQDGSIMFKIKKNKLRIKTYSP
;
A
#
# COMPACT_ATOMS: atom_id res chain seq x y z
N MET A 1 11.23 16.08 34.56
CA MET A 1 11.02 15.09 35.63
C MET A 1 9.60 15.12 36.23
N LYS A 2 8.97 16.26 36.59
CA LYS A 2 7.57 16.32 37.09
C LYS A 2 6.53 15.70 36.13
N ASN A 3 6.72 15.83 34.81
CA ASN A 3 5.78 15.29 33.81
C ASN A 3 5.92 13.78 33.58
N LEU A 4 7.15 13.23 33.67
CA LEU A 4 7.35 11.77 33.66
C LEU A 4 6.75 11.14 34.93
N LYS A 5 6.87 11.81 36.10
CA LYS A 5 6.20 11.39 37.34
C LYS A 5 4.66 11.37 37.21
N ARG A 6 4.05 12.27 36.42
CA ARG A 6 2.60 12.24 36.15
C ARG A 6 2.17 11.08 35.27
N ILE A 7 3.01 10.64 34.33
CA ILE A 7 2.78 9.42 33.53
C ILE A 7 2.99 8.18 34.43
N LEU A 8 3.99 8.22 35.30
CA LEU A 8 4.30 7.15 36.26
C LEU A 8 3.43 7.16 37.53
N GLN A 9 2.58 8.18 37.75
CA GLN A 9 1.47 8.14 38.72
C GLN A 9 0.31 7.22 38.31
N PHE A 10 0.56 6.36 37.31
CA PHE A 10 -0.22 5.14 37.17
C PHE A 10 -0.01 4.29 38.42
N ASN A 11 -1.08 4.01 39.12
CA ASN A 11 -1.07 3.00 40.16
C ASN A 11 -0.32 1.77 39.64
N LYS A 12 0.51 1.14 40.47
CA LYS A 12 1.24 -0.10 40.11
C LYS A 12 0.34 -1.13 39.39
N LEU A 13 -0.95 -1.11 39.73
CA LEU A 13 -2.00 -1.97 39.13
C LEU A 13 -2.14 -1.74 37.58
N TRP A 14 -2.12 -0.49 37.12
CA TRP A 14 -2.21 -0.18 35.69
C TRP A 14 -0.99 -0.63 34.91
N LEU A 15 0.20 -0.51 35.54
CA LEU A 15 1.45 -1.00 34.95
C LEU A 15 1.43 -2.53 34.84
N LEU A 16 1.03 -3.22 35.92
CA LEU A 16 0.92 -4.68 35.92
C LEU A 16 -0.10 -5.17 34.87
N PHE A 17 -1.24 -4.47 34.75
CA PHE A 17 -2.23 -4.80 33.74
C PHE A 17 -1.71 -4.56 32.32
N GLY A 18 -0.93 -3.49 32.11
CA GLY A 18 -0.25 -3.21 30.83
C GLY A 18 0.78 -4.29 30.46
N ILE A 19 1.56 -4.76 31.43
CA ILE A 19 2.49 -5.89 31.25
C ILE A 19 1.71 -7.16 30.88
N PHE A 20 0.63 -7.47 31.62
CA PHE A 20 -0.23 -8.61 31.34
C PHE A 20 -0.79 -8.56 29.91
N ILE A 21 -1.35 -7.42 29.47
CA ILE A 21 -1.86 -7.24 28.11
C ILE A 21 -0.74 -7.43 27.07
N SER A 22 0.46 -6.91 27.35
CA SER A 22 1.60 -7.06 26.43
C SER A 22 2.00 -8.55 26.29
N ILE A 23 2.10 -9.27 27.40
CA ILE A 23 2.37 -10.71 27.40
C ILE A 23 1.24 -11.48 26.69
N TYR A 24 -0.01 -11.15 26.97
CA TYR A 24 -1.19 -11.73 26.32
C TYR A 24 -1.13 -11.53 24.78
N VAL A 25 -0.89 -10.31 24.33
CA VAL A 25 -0.79 -10.01 22.88
C VAL A 25 0.36 -10.78 22.24
N ILE A 26 1.56 -10.77 22.85
CA ILE A 26 2.71 -11.53 22.34
C ILE A 26 2.38 -13.01 22.27
N PHE A 27 1.79 -13.59 23.31
CA PHE A 27 1.41 -14.99 23.37
C PHE A 27 0.47 -15.37 22.23
N PHE A 28 -0.63 -14.63 22.06
CA PHE A 28 -1.63 -14.92 21.03
C PHE A 28 -1.19 -14.57 19.60
N THR A 29 -0.26 -13.64 19.41
CA THR A 29 0.13 -13.22 18.06
C THR A 29 1.44 -13.81 17.57
N LYS A 30 2.31 -14.29 18.48
CA LYS A 30 3.65 -14.78 18.14
C LYS A 30 3.89 -16.25 18.52
N ILE A 31 3.31 -16.69 19.65
CA ILE A 31 3.54 -18.05 20.17
C ILE A 31 2.50 -19.01 19.61
N ILE A 32 1.20 -18.64 19.68
CA ILE A 32 0.15 -19.47 19.09
C ILE A 32 0.21 -19.34 17.57
N ARG A 33 0.44 -20.45 16.91
CA ARG A 33 0.31 -20.56 15.45
C ARG A 33 -1.14 -20.90 15.11
N TYR A 34 -1.80 -19.97 14.46
CA TYR A 34 -3.14 -20.19 13.92
C TYR A 34 -3.01 -20.78 12.52
N SER A 35 -3.75 -21.84 12.25
CA SER A 35 -3.88 -22.47 10.93
C SER A 35 -5.30 -22.35 10.42
N SER A 36 -5.47 -22.54 9.14
CA SER A 36 -6.78 -22.64 8.51
C SER A 36 -7.55 -23.85 9.03
N LYS A 37 -8.87 -23.76 8.95
CA LYS A 37 -9.81 -24.87 9.12
C LYS A 37 -10.11 -25.59 7.79
N TYR A 38 -9.47 -25.15 6.73
CA TYR A 38 -9.52 -25.74 5.40
C TYR A 38 -8.12 -26.25 5.04
N ASP A 39 -8.08 -27.34 4.31
CA ASP A 39 -6.81 -27.95 3.85
C ASP A 39 -6.29 -27.25 2.58
N GLY A 40 -7.16 -26.52 1.85
CA GLY A 40 -6.83 -25.80 0.64
C GLY A 40 -7.19 -26.54 -0.65
N ASP A 41 -7.51 -27.82 -0.58
CA ASP A 41 -7.85 -28.67 -1.73
C ASP A 41 -9.37 -28.80 -1.94
N GLU A 42 -10.16 -28.21 -1.01
CA GLU A 42 -11.62 -28.29 -1.13
C GLU A 42 -12.12 -27.48 -2.33
N THR A 43 -12.97 -28.08 -3.11
CA THR A 43 -13.58 -27.45 -4.31
C THR A 43 -14.91 -26.79 -4.03
N GLN A 44 -15.41 -26.86 -2.80
CA GLN A 44 -16.74 -26.41 -2.43
C GLN A 44 -16.72 -25.71 -1.06
N VAL A 45 -17.43 -24.58 -0.98
CA VAL A 45 -17.55 -23.82 0.26
C VAL A 45 -18.98 -23.34 0.45
N ARG A 46 -19.48 -23.44 1.68
CA ARG A 46 -20.78 -22.91 2.11
C ARG A 46 -20.58 -21.86 3.20
N GLY A 47 -21.24 -20.72 3.06
CA GLY A 47 -21.14 -19.66 4.06
C GLY A 47 -22.08 -18.51 3.83
N LYS A 48 -22.01 -17.52 4.72
CA LYS A 48 -22.84 -16.32 4.74
C LYS A 48 -22.09 -15.12 4.18
N ILE A 49 -22.67 -14.40 3.25
CA ILE A 49 -22.12 -13.16 2.68
C ILE A 49 -22.21 -12.04 3.73
N THR A 50 -21.09 -11.41 4.04
CA THR A 50 -21.01 -10.32 5.05
C THR A 50 -20.69 -8.96 4.44
N SER A 51 -20.04 -8.92 3.29
CA SER A 51 -19.80 -7.70 2.50
C SER A 51 -19.72 -8.04 1.02
N ILE A 52 -20.09 -7.10 0.16
CA ILE A 52 -20.05 -7.23 -1.31
C ILE A 52 -19.28 -6.04 -1.85
N LYS A 53 -18.40 -6.29 -2.82
CA LYS A 53 -17.66 -5.29 -3.58
C LYS A 53 -17.66 -5.66 -5.04
N LEU A 54 -18.07 -4.71 -5.89
CA LEU A 54 -18.08 -4.86 -7.33
C LEU A 54 -17.12 -3.82 -7.94
N ASP A 55 -16.10 -4.31 -8.66
CA ASP A 55 -15.11 -3.46 -9.31
C ASP A 55 -14.78 -4.02 -10.71
N GLY A 56 -15.24 -3.34 -11.73
CA GLY A 56 -15.23 -3.84 -13.10
C GLY A 56 -16.05 -5.12 -13.24
N ASN A 57 -15.44 -6.19 -13.74
CA ASN A 57 -16.05 -7.51 -13.84
C ASN A 57 -15.75 -8.41 -12.64
N LYS A 58 -15.08 -7.88 -11.58
CA LYS A 58 -14.74 -8.65 -10.40
C LYS A 58 -15.73 -8.39 -9.28
N LEU A 59 -16.48 -9.42 -8.90
CA LEU A 59 -17.26 -9.45 -7.68
C LEU A 59 -16.43 -10.08 -6.56
N SER A 60 -16.19 -9.32 -5.51
CA SER A 60 -15.50 -9.82 -4.32
C SER A 60 -16.42 -9.72 -3.12
N PHE A 61 -16.48 -10.75 -2.29
CA PHE A 61 -17.28 -10.73 -1.08
C PHE A 61 -16.60 -11.49 0.06
N ASN A 62 -16.84 -11.01 1.29
CA ASN A 62 -16.40 -11.72 2.46
C ASN A 62 -17.45 -12.77 2.84
N LEU A 63 -17.00 -14.00 2.97
CA LEU A 63 -17.83 -15.15 3.33
C LEU A 63 -17.50 -15.58 4.77
N ARG A 64 -18.49 -15.64 5.63
CA ARG A 64 -18.39 -16.28 6.94
C ARG A 64 -18.82 -17.74 6.82
N ALA A 65 -17.82 -18.60 6.71
CA ALA A 65 -17.97 -20.07 6.60
C ALA A 65 -17.44 -20.76 7.88
N LYS A 66 -16.65 -21.85 7.78
CA LYS A 66 -15.90 -22.41 8.93
C LYS A 66 -14.94 -21.37 9.52
N GLU A 67 -14.40 -20.51 8.67
CA GLU A 67 -13.63 -19.30 8.97
C GLU A 67 -14.02 -18.18 7.99
N ASN A 68 -13.46 -16.98 8.19
CA ASN A 68 -13.68 -15.87 7.24
C ASN A 68 -12.82 -16.09 5.99
N ILE A 69 -13.43 -15.99 4.82
CA ILE A 69 -12.78 -16.19 3.52
C ILE A 69 -13.14 -15.01 2.63
N ILE A 70 -12.17 -14.55 1.82
CA ILE A 70 -12.44 -13.62 0.72
C ILE A 70 -12.71 -14.46 -0.53
N VAL A 71 -13.87 -14.27 -1.12
CA VAL A 71 -14.28 -14.93 -2.37
C VAL A 71 -14.15 -13.94 -3.51
N ASN A 72 -13.59 -14.39 -4.62
CA ASN A 72 -13.54 -13.68 -5.88
C ASN A 72 -14.36 -14.46 -6.91
N TYR A 73 -15.26 -13.77 -7.60
CA TYR A 73 -16.01 -14.29 -8.72
C TYR A 73 -15.84 -13.33 -9.90
N TYR A 74 -15.56 -13.86 -11.09
CA TYR A 74 -15.38 -13.06 -12.30
C TYR A 74 -16.63 -13.18 -13.18
N ILE A 75 -17.34 -12.08 -13.31
CA ILE A 75 -18.55 -11.93 -14.10
C ILE A 75 -18.19 -12.09 -15.57
N GLN A 76 -18.98 -12.90 -16.29
CA GLN A 76 -18.70 -13.27 -17.66
C GLN A 76 -19.36 -12.34 -18.68
N THR A 77 -20.56 -11.81 -18.37
CA THR A 77 -21.34 -10.98 -19.28
C THR A 77 -21.78 -9.67 -18.63
N GLU A 78 -22.04 -8.65 -19.43
CA GLU A 78 -22.56 -7.36 -18.96
C GLU A 78 -23.97 -7.50 -18.37
N GLU A 79 -24.80 -8.36 -18.96
CA GLU A 79 -26.13 -8.66 -18.45
C GLU A 79 -26.05 -9.26 -17.03
N GLU A 80 -25.17 -10.21 -16.82
CA GLU A 80 -24.90 -10.76 -15.48
C GLU A 80 -24.47 -9.67 -14.50
N LYS A 81 -23.58 -8.74 -14.92
CA LYS A 81 -23.13 -7.62 -14.08
C LYS A 81 -24.30 -6.75 -13.65
N ASN A 82 -25.20 -6.41 -14.57
CA ASN A 82 -26.33 -5.54 -14.29
C ASN A 82 -27.35 -6.23 -13.35
N ASN A 83 -27.46 -7.53 -13.42
CA ASN A 83 -28.41 -8.31 -12.62
C ASN A 83 -27.83 -8.85 -11.31
N ILE A 84 -26.50 -8.94 -11.16
CA ILE A 84 -25.87 -9.64 -10.03
C ILE A 84 -26.23 -9.05 -8.66
N LEU A 85 -26.35 -7.72 -8.57
CA LEU A 85 -26.74 -7.04 -7.33
C LEU A 85 -28.24 -7.19 -7.01
N THR A 86 -29.07 -7.60 -7.98
CA THR A 86 -30.47 -7.94 -7.72
C THR A 86 -30.60 -9.38 -7.23
N LEU A 87 -29.71 -10.27 -7.64
CA LEU A 87 -29.71 -11.69 -7.30
C LEU A 87 -29.03 -11.98 -5.96
N ILE A 88 -27.89 -11.34 -5.69
CA ILE A 88 -27.08 -11.58 -4.48
C ILE A 88 -27.37 -10.51 -3.45
N HIS A 89 -27.63 -10.94 -2.20
CA HIS A 89 -27.95 -10.07 -1.09
C HIS A 89 -26.92 -10.20 0.05
N LEU A 90 -26.67 -9.11 0.76
CA LEU A 90 -25.94 -9.18 2.02
C LEU A 90 -26.66 -10.09 3.00
N GLY A 91 -25.94 -11.05 3.55
CA GLY A 91 -26.46 -12.01 4.52
C GLY A 91 -27.01 -13.30 3.90
N ASP A 92 -27.01 -13.45 2.58
CA ASP A 92 -27.39 -14.71 1.95
C ASP A 92 -26.44 -15.84 2.32
N MET A 93 -27.01 -17.02 2.49
CA MET A 93 -26.27 -18.27 2.55
C MET A 93 -26.01 -18.76 1.14
N VAL A 94 -24.75 -18.91 0.78
CA VAL A 94 -24.36 -19.35 -0.56
C VAL A 94 -23.56 -20.64 -0.48
N TYR A 95 -23.71 -21.43 -1.55
CA TYR A 95 -22.89 -22.57 -1.87
C TYR A 95 -22.06 -22.20 -3.10
N LEU A 96 -20.76 -22.40 -3.01
CA LEU A 96 -19.79 -22.00 -4.04
C LEU A 96 -19.00 -23.22 -4.50
N ARG A 97 -18.76 -23.30 -5.81
CA ARG A 97 -17.76 -24.19 -6.40
C ARG A 97 -16.58 -23.37 -6.92
N GLY A 98 -15.36 -23.92 -6.80
CA GLY A 98 -14.17 -23.22 -7.22
C GLY A 98 -12.91 -23.83 -6.62
N SER A 99 -11.90 -23.00 -6.41
CA SER A 99 -10.62 -23.43 -5.85
C SER A 99 -10.12 -22.43 -4.81
N PHE A 100 -9.47 -22.96 -3.78
CA PHE A 100 -8.70 -22.15 -2.84
C PHE A 100 -7.39 -21.69 -3.47
N SER A 101 -6.93 -20.52 -3.07
CA SER A 101 -5.60 -20.03 -3.39
C SER A 101 -4.97 -19.38 -2.15
N GLU A 102 -3.71 -19.70 -1.88
CA GLU A 102 -2.96 -19.01 -0.84
C GLU A 102 -2.67 -17.58 -1.28
N PRO A 103 -2.88 -16.59 -0.38
CA PRO A 103 -2.41 -15.24 -0.63
C PRO A 103 -0.89 -15.21 -0.77
N LEU A 104 -0.38 -14.62 -1.83
CA LEU A 104 1.05 -14.48 -2.04
C LEU A 104 1.65 -13.50 -1.03
N ASP A 105 2.84 -13.81 -0.50
CA ASP A 105 3.61 -12.84 0.28
C ASP A 105 4.30 -11.85 -0.67
N ASN A 106 4.76 -10.78 -0.10
CA ASN A 106 5.43 -9.74 -0.83
C ASN A 106 6.89 -10.12 -1.10
N THR A 107 7.27 -10.05 -2.37
CA THR A 107 8.61 -10.36 -2.86
C THR A 107 9.49 -9.12 -3.05
N VAL A 108 8.89 -7.91 -3.00
CA VAL A 108 9.62 -6.65 -3.01
C VAL A 108 9.81 -6.15 -1.58
N PRO A 109 11.06 -5.97 -1.11
CA PRO A 109 11.30 -5.63 0.29
C PRO A 109 10.74 -4.27 0.69
N ASN A 110 10.32 -4.17 1.96
CA ASN A 110 9.76 -2.96 2.59
C ASN A 110 8.43 -2.47 1.97
N THR A 111 7.71 -3.32 1.28
CA THR A 111 6.38 -3.00 0.75
C THR A 111 5.28 -3.75 1.50
N PHE A 112 4.03 -3.54 1.14
CA PHE A 112 2.89 -4.09 1.85
C PHE A 112 2.75 -5.61 1.62
N SER A 113 2.70 -6.40 2.69
CA SER A 113 2.45 -7.84 2.62
C SER A 113 0.95 -8.13 2.76
N TYR A 114 0.30 -8.51 1.65
CA TYR A 114 -1.11 -8.88 1.65
C TYR A 114 -1.36 -10.16 2.45
N LYS A 115 -0.47 -11.16 2.37
CA LYS A 115 -0.54 -12.41 3.15
C LYS A 115 -0.57 -12.12 4.66
N LYS A 116 0.35 -11.28 5.16
CA LYS A 116 0.40 -10.89 6.59
C LYS A 116 -0.83 -10.09 7.02
N TYR A 117 -1.30 -9.20 6.14
CA TYR A 117 -2.52 -8.43 6.40
C TYR A 117 -3.75 -9.35 6.56
N LEU A 118 -3.91 -10.33 5.68
CA LEU A 118 -4.98 -11.32 5.76
C LEU A 118 -4.83 -12.23 6.97
N TYR A 119 -3.62 -12.70 7.25
CA TYR A 119 -3.32 -13.49 8.44
C TYR A 119 -3.75 -12.78 9.73
N ASN A 120 -3.47 -11.49 9.86
CA ASN A 120 -3.89 -10.69 10.99
C ASN A 120 -5.42 -10.55 11.10
N LYS A 121 -6.14 -10.73 10.00
CA LYS A 121 -7.61 -10.83 9.96
C LYS A 121 -8.14 -12.25 10.12
N ARG A 122 -7.25 -13.23 10.35
CA ARG A 122 -7.55 -14.67 10.42
C ARG A 122 -8.20 -15.17 9.12
N ILE A 123 -7.69 -14.70 7.98
CA ILE A 123 -8.01 -15.16 6.63
C ILE A 123 -6.74 -15.80 6.07
N TYR A 124 -6.78 -17.10 5.84
CA TYR A 124 -5.60 -17.86 5.42
C TYR A 124 -5.63 -18.16 3.94
N TYR A 125 -6.83 -18.32 3.38
CA TYR A 125 -7.07 -18.59 1.96
C TYR A 125 -8.01 -17.57 1.36
N THR A 126 -7.87 -17.36 0.06
CA THR A 126 -8.89 -16.75 -0.79
C THR A 126 -9.52 -17.86 -1.62
N PHE A 127 -10.79 -17.68 -2.03
CA PHE A 127 -11.51 -18.65 -2.81
C PHE A 127 -11.92 -18.04 -4.16
N ASN A 128 -11.50 -18.66 -5.25
CA ASN A 128 -11.90 -18.26 -6.60
C ASN A 128 -13.09 -19.10 -7.02
N ALA A 129 -14.28 -18.50 -6.98
CA ALA A 129 -15.50 -19.18 -7.33
C ALA A 129 -15.71 -19.21 -8.85
N SER A 130 -16.03 -20.37 -9.39
CA SER A 130 -16.51 -20.56 -10.77
C SER A 130 -18.03 -20.52 -10.85
N GLU A 131 -18.71 -21.01 -9.81
CA GLU A 131 -20.17 -21.10 -9.72
C GLU A 131 -20.66 -20.70 -8.34
N TYR A 132 -21.86 -20.14 -8.27
CA TYR A 132 -22.54 -19.86 -7.01
C TYR A 132 -24.01 -20.28 -7.04
N LYS A 133 -24.51 -20.71 -5.88
CA LYS A 133 -25.95 -21.02 -5.68
C LYS A 133 -26.40 -20.44 -4.35
N ILE A 134 -27.47 -19.68 -4.36
CA ILE A 134 -28.09 -19.17 -3.13
C ILE A 134 -28.95 -20.28 -2.54
N ILE A 135 -28.70 -20.62 -1.26
CA ILE A 135 -29.35 -21.73 -0.54
C ILE A 135 -30.23 -21.30 0.60
N GLY A 136 -30.24 -20.01 0.91
CA GLY A 136 -31.08 -19.48 1.96
C GLY A 136 -30.97 -17.96 2.09
N SER A 137 -31.95 -17.36 2.73
CA SER A 137 -32.00 -15.92 2.98
C SER A 137 -31.67 -15.57 4.44
N ASN A 138 -31.48 -14.30 4.66
CA ASN A 138 -30.87 -13.72 5.84
C ASN A 138 -31.87 -13.25 6.91
N ASN A 139 -31.30 -12.79 8.05
CA ASN A 139 -32.08 -12.16 9.11
C ASN A 139 -32.40 -10.67 8.80
N LEU A 140 -33.32 -10.09 9.57
CA LEU A 140 -33.82 -8.72 9.41
C LEU A 140 -32.72 -7.65 9.32
N PHE A 141 -31.67 -7.76 10.13
CA PHE A 141 -30.59 -6.77 10.17
C PHE A 141 -29.80 -6.72 8.85
N TYR A 142 -29.50 -7.88 8.26
CA TYR A 142 -28.84 -7.95 6.95
C TYR A 142 -29.75 -7.45 5.83
N LYS A 143 -31.07 -7.73 5.89
CA LYS A 143 -32.05 -7.19 4.93
C LYS A 143 -32.05 -5.67 4.91
N ILE A 144 -32.02 -5.04 6.11
CA ILE A 144 -31.95 -3.57 6.23
C ILE A 144 -30.64 -3.07 5.60
N LYS A 145 -29.50 -3.69 5.95
CA LYS A 145 -28.19 -3.29 5.43
C LYS A 145 -28.13 -3.46 3.89
N ASP A 146 -28.66 -4.53 3.36
CA ASP A 146 -28.70 -4.80 1.91
C ASP A 146 -29.57 -3.78 1.17
N LYS A 147 -30.77 -3.49 1.71
CA LYS A 147 -31.65 -2.47 1.14
C LYS A 147 -30.98 -1.08 1.12
N LEU A 148 -30.27 -0.75 2.19
CA LEU A 148 -29.49 0.49 2.28
C LEU A 148 -28.35 0.50 1.27
N PHE A 149 -27.57 -0.57 1.18
CA PHE A 149 -26.47 -0.71 0.23
C PHE A 149 -26.95 -0.52 -1.21
N LYS A 150 -28.02 -1.23 -1.62
CA LYS A 150 -28.60 -1.12 -2.97
C LYS A 150 -29.15 0.28 -3.27
N LYS A 151 -29.85 0.88 -2.30
CA LYS A 151 -30.31 2.27 -2.45
C LYS A 151 -29.14 3.22 -2.69
N ILE A 152 -28.06 3.11 -1.89
CA ILE A 152 -26.85 3.95 -2.03
C ILE A 152 -26.18 3.70 -3.38
N TYR A 153 -26.02 2.44 -3.78
CA TYR A 153 -25.34 2.08 -5.02
C TYR A 153 -25.96 2.71 -6.27
N ASN A 154 -27.27 2.93 -6.24
CA ASN A 154 -28.05 3.54 -7.34
C ASN A 154 -28.13 5.07 -7.24
N CYS A 155 -27.50 5.72 -6.26
CA CYS A 155 -27.48 7.17 -6.13
C CYS A 155 -26.32 7.77 -6.94
N GLU A 156 -26.47 9.02 -7.40
CA GLU A 156 -25.44 9.78 -8.13
C GLU A 156 -24.13 9.92 -7.31
N ASN A 157 -24.24 10.25 -6.02
CA ASN A 157 -23.09 10.41 -5.10
C ASN A 157 -22.81 9.13 -4.32
N SER A 158 -22.93 7.97 -4.98
CA SER A 158 -22.83 6.65 -4.34
C SER A 158 -21.49 6.43 -3.63
N ASP A 159 -20.41 7.00 -4.12
CA ASP A 159 -19.06 6.93 -3.55
C ASP A 159 -18.97 7.55 -2.15
N TYR A 160 -19.47 8.78 -1.97
CA TYR A 160 -19.49 9.48 -0.68
C TYR A 160 -20.57 8.94 0.25
N TYR A 161 -21.75 8.58 -0.26
CA TYR A 161 -22.77 7.90 0.55
C TYR A 161 -22.26 6.58 1.09
N LEU A 162 -21.59 5.78 0.26
CA LEU A 162 -21.04 4.49 0.67
C LEU A 162 -19.94 4.67 1.73
N ALA A 163 -19.05 5.65 1.52
CA ALA A 163 -17.95 5.95 2.45
C ALA A 163 -18.46 6.42 3.82
N PHE A 164 -19.44 7.32 3.89
CA PHE A 164 -19.87 7.95 5.14
C PHE A 164 -21.03 7.24 5.83
N ILE A 165 -21.88 6.49 5.11
CA ILE A 165 -23.00 5.76 5.71
C ILE A 165 -22.61 4.31 6.03
N LEU A 166 -21.89 3.63 5.13
CA LEU A 166 -21.52 2.22 5.28
C LEU A 166 -20.01 2.00 5.53
N GLY A 167 -19.20 3.06 5.52
CA GLY A 167 -17.75 2.97 5.79
C GLY A 167 -16.94 2.29 4.68
N ASP A 168 -17.51 2.14 3.48
CA ASP A 168 -16.85 1.50 2.33
C ASP A 168 -16.42 2.54 1.29
N LYS A 169 -15.13 2.54 0.97
CA LYS A 169 -14.48 3.47 0.04
C LYS A 169 -14.25 2.85 -1.34
N SER A 170 -14.86 1.72 -1.62
CA SER A 170 -14.57 0.97 -2.86
C SER A 170 -15.00 1.67 -4.14
N LEU A 171 -15.97 2.59 -4.06
CA LEU A 171 -16.47 3.35 -5.21
C LEU A 171 -15.69 4.64 -5.50
N LEU A 172 -14.81 5.09 -4.62
CA LEU A 172 -13.95 6.26 -4.87
C LEU A 172 -12.94 5.92 -5.99
N SER A 173 -12.75 6.84 -6.93
CA SER A 173 -11.73 6.71 -7.98
C SER A 173 -10.32 6.70 -7.38
N SER A 174 -9.36 6.05 -8.07
CA SER A 174 -7.95 6.03 -7.64
C SER A 174 -7.37 7.43 -7.53
N ASP A 175 -7.59 8.29 -8.54
CA ASP A 175 -7.00 9.63 -8.57
C ASP A 175 -7.44 10.50 -7.38
N ILE A 176 -8.74 10.47 -7.06
CA ILE A 176 -9.27 11.17 -5.89
C ILE A 176 -8.65 10.61 -4.61
N TYR A 177 -8.62 9.28 -4.46
CA TYR A 177 -8.08 8.65 -3.26
C TYR A 177 -6.58 8.91 -3.07
N ASP A 178 -5.80 8.90 -4.16
CA ASP A 178 -4.36 9.18 -4.16
C ASP A 178 -4.08 10.65 -3.79
N ALA A 179 -4.87 11.60 -4.31
CA ALA A 179 -4.80 12.99 -3.89
C ALA A 179 -5.08 13.16 -2.38
N TYR A 180 -6.09 12.45 -1.84
CA TYR A 180 -6.34 12.44 -0.40
C TYR A 180 -5.17 11.84 0.40
N GLN A 181 -4.49 10.83 -0.12
CA GLN A 181 -3.30 10.23 0.52
C GLN A 181 -2.11 11.19 0.51
N LYS A 182 -1.76 11.76 -0.65
CA LYS A 182 -0.64 12.69 -0.80
C LYS A 182 -0.82 13.95 0.04
N ASN A 183 -2.05 14.47 0.13
CA ASN A 183 -2.39 15.61 0.99
C ASN A 183 -2.45 15.26 2.49
N GLY A 184 -2.32 13.99 2.88
CA GLY A 184 -2.35 13.55 4.27
C GLY A 184 -3.73 13.60 4.93
N ILE A 185 -4.80 13.64 4.13
CA ILE A 185 -6.19 13.77 4.59
C ILE A 185 -7.06 12.53 4.32
N SER A 186 -6.47 11.42 3.89
CA SER A 186 -7.20 10.17 3.60
C SER A 186 -7.98 9.60 4.81
N HIS A 187 -7.59 9.99 6.03
CA HIS A 187 -8.28 9.63 7.26
C HIS A 187 -9.67 10.29 7.39
N LEU A 188 -9.93 11.40 6.67
CA LEU A 188 -11.23 12.09 6.68
C LEU A 188 -12.30 11.34 5.89
N LEU A 189 -11.89 10.53 4.90
CA LEU A 189 -12.79 9.63 4.17
C LEU A 189 -13.15 8.38 4.98
N ALA A 190 -12.48 8.13 6.10
CA ALA A 190 -12.85 7.06 7.02
C ALA A 190 -13.76 7.62 8.11
N ILE A 191 -14.72 6.82 8.55
CA ILE A 191 -15.52 7.19 9.71
C ILE A 191 -14.60 7.28 10.94
N SER A 192 -14.49 8.49 11.48
CA SER A 192 -13.55 8.84 12.54
C SER A 192 -14.27 9.14 13.86
N GLY A 193 -13.49 9.33 14.92
CA GLY A 193 -14.02 9.77 16.21
C GLY A 193 -14.76 11.10 16.16
N MET A 194 -14.43 12.00 15.21
CA MET A 194 -15.17 13.26 15.04
C MET A 194 -16.57 13.03 14.51
N HIS A 195 -16.73 12.16 13.52
CA HIS A 195 -18.02 11.78 12.96
C HIS A 195 -18.92 11.14 14.04
N ILE A 196 -18.36 10.23 14.85
CA ILE A 196 -19.07 9.63 16.00
C ILE A 196 -19.47 10.68 17.03
N ASN A 197 -18.55 11.58 17.41
CA ASN A 197 -18.85 12.65 18.38
C ASN A 197 -19.96 13.58 17.88
N MET A 198 -20.01 13.87 16.59
CA MET A 198 -21.08 14.68 16.01
C MET A 198 -22.43 13.99 16.15
N LEU A 199 -22.54 12.70 15.83
CA LEU A 199 -23.78 11.94 16.02
C LEU A 199 -24.19 11.91 17.50
N VAL A 200 -23.23 11.71 18.41
CA VAL A 200 -23.47 11.77 19.86
C VAL A 200 -23.98 13.14 20.28
N LEU A 201 -23.41 14.24 19.80
CA LEU A 201 -23.84 15.59 20.12
C LEU A 201 -25.28 15.87 19.71
N VAL A 202 -25.71 15.36 18.55
CA VAL A 202 -27.10 15.50 18.09
C VAL A 202 -28.06 14.80 19.06
N ILE A 203 -27.75 13.55 19.44
CA ILE A 203 -28.58 12.76 20.37
C ILE A 203 -28.60 13.41 21.76
N SER A 204 -27.45 13.87 22.27
CA SER A 204 -27.33 14.49 23.59
C SER A 204 -28.07 15.83 23.72
N LYS A 205 -28.27 16.55 22.62
CA LYS A 205 -29.10 17.78 22.63
C LYS A 205 -30.58 17.46 22.82
N VAL A 206 -31.05 16.31 22.35
CA VAL A 206 -32.45 15.88 22.45
C VAL A 206 -32.74 15.20 23.80
N ILE A 207 -31.82 14.32 24.23
CA ILE A 207 -32.04 13.52 25.45
C ILE A 207 -31.27 14.13 26.63
N LYS A 208 -31.97 14.75 27.56
CA LYS A 208 -31.36 15.44 28.73
C LYS A 208 -30.95 14.51 29.87
N ASN A 209 -31.66 13.38 30.05
CA ASN A 209 -31.35 12.44 31.10
C ASN A 209 -30.11 11.61 30.75
N GLU A 210 -29.05 11.71 31.54
CA GLU A 210 -27.75 11.10 31.28
C GLU A 210 -27.77 9.58 31.13
N LYS A 211 -28.59 8.88 31.91
CA LYS A 211 -28.72 7.42 31.84
C LYS A 211 -29.50 6.99 30.60
N LYS A 212 -30.59 7.72 30.26
CA LYS A 212 -31.34 7.48 29.02
C LYS A 212 -30.50 7.82 27.80
N GLU A 213 -29.77 8.93 27.83
CA GLU A 213 -28.84 9.33 26.76
C GLU A 213 -27.78 8.24 26.53
N LEU A 214 -27.11 7.74 27.59
CA LEU A 214 -26.14 6.66 27.48
C LEU A 214 -26.76 5.43 26.81
N PHE A 215 -27.95 5.01 27.24
CA PHE A 215 -28.60 3.82 26.69
C PHE A 215 -28.94 4.00 25.19
N VAL A 216 -29.65 5.08 24.83
CA VAL A 216 -30.10 5.33 23.47
C VAL A 216 -28.91 5.53 22.53
N THR A 217 -27.92 6.33 22.95
CA THR A 217 -26.72 6.57 22.16
C THR A 217 -25.90 5.30 21.97
N SER A 218 -25.76 4.49 23.02
CA SER A 218 -25.02 3.21 22.90
C SER A 218 -25.71 2.26 21.93
N LEU A 219 -27.04 2.13 22.02
CA LEU A 219 -27.81 1.30 21.09
C LEU A 219 -27.66 1.81 19.64
N PHE A 220 -27.81 3.12 19.43
CA PHE A 220 -27.62 3.74 18.10
C PHE A 220 -26.22 3.50 17.56
N LEU A 221 -25.17 3.70 18.37
CA LEU A 221 -23.79 3.49 17.95
C LEU A 221 -23.46 2.02 17.66
N LEU A 222 -24.08 1.07 18.37
CA LEU A 222 -23.93 -0.36 18.07
C LEU A 222 -24.61 -0.73 16.74
N LEU A 223 -25.78 -0.15 16.45
CA LEU A 223 -26.44 -0.30 15.15
C LEU A 223 -25.59 0.32 14.03
N TYR A 224 -25.03 1.51 14.27
CA TYR A 224 -24.15 2.18 13.34
C TYR A 224 -22.85 1.39 13.09
N LEU A 225 -22.25 0.78 14.12
CA LEU A 225 -21.11 -0.13 14.01
C LEU A 225 -21.44 -1.35 13.15
N PHE A 226 -22.64 -1.90 13.27
CA PHE A 226 -23.09 -3.01 12.40
C PHE A 226 -23.18 -2.57 10.93
N LEU A 227 -23.71 -1.37 10.65
CA LEU A 227 -23.84 -0.83 9.30
C LEU A 227 -22.47 -0.55 8.68
N THR A 228 -21.58 0.14 9.39
CA THR A 228 -20.29 0.62 8.88
C THR A 228 -19.20 -0.46 8.89
N GLY A 229 -19.41 -1.53 9.64
CA GLY A 229 -18.40 -2.56 9.89
C GLY A 229 -17.46 -2.23 11.05
N ILE A 230 -16.84 -3.27 11.59
CA ILE A 230 -15.97 -3.18 12.77
C ILE A 230 -14.59 -2.65 12.35
N THR A 231 -14.35 -1.36 12.54
CA THR A 231 -13.02 -0.75 12.39
C THR A 231 -12.49 -0.29 13.76
N ALA A 232 -11.16 -0.32 13.92
CA ALA A 232 -10.53 0.07 15.18
C ALA A 232 -10.89 1.51 15.61
N SER A 233 -10.98 2.44 14.66
CA SER A 233 -11.33 3.85 14.93
C SER A 233 -12.74 4.01 15.47
N ILE A 234 -13.72 3.31 14.89
CA ILE A 234 -15.12 3.39 15.33
C ILE A 234 -15.27 2.73 16.70
N VAL A 235 -14.72 1.52 16.86
CA VAL A 235 -14.79 0.79 18.15
C VAL A 235 -14.15 1.62 19.26
N ARG A 236 -12.96 2.21 19.01
CA ARG A 236 -12.31 3.10 19.97
C ARG A 236 -13.22 4.29 20.36
N ALA A 237 -13.81 4.95 19.35
CA ALA A 237 -14.63 6.13 19.60
C ALA A 237 -15.89 5.79 20.43
N ILE A 238 -16.52 4.66 20.12
CA ILE A 238 -17.69 4.17 20.86
C ILE A 238 -17.32 3.81 22.31
N LEU A 239 -16.25 3.02 22.49
CA LEU A 239 -15.78 2.62 23.81
C LEU A 239 -15.37 3.85 24.63
N PHE A 240 -14.63 4.79 24.02
CA PHE A 240 -14.23 6.02 24.70
C PHE A 240 -15.45 6.84 25.16
N TYR A 241 -16.48 6.97 24.32
CA TYR A 241 -17.72 7.65 24.70
C TYR A 241 -18.43 6.94 25.86
N ILE A 242 -18.66 5.62 25.74
CA ILE A 242 -19.37 4.83 26.74
C ILE A 242 -18.65 4.89 28.10
N LEU A 243 -17.34 4.61 28.11
CA LEU A 243 -16.53 4.63 29.33
C LEU A 243 -16.46 6.03 29.93
N LYS A 244 -16.36 7.08 29.13
CA LYS A 244 -16.38 8.47 29.60
C LYS A 244 -17.72 8.82 30.25
N LYS A 245 -18.83 8.37 29.68
CA LYS A 245 -20.17 8.63 30.21
C LYS A 245 -20.42 7.83 31.48
N ILE A 246 -20.02 6.56 31.55
CA ILE A 246 -20.06 5.72 32.75
C ILE A 246 -19.20 6.37 33.85
N ASN A 247 -17.99 6.81 33.55
CA ASN A 247 -17.11 7.49 34.48
C ASN A 247 -17.77 8.72 35.10
N LYS A 248 -18.53 9.50 34.30
CA LYS A 248 -19.29 10.66 34.78
C LYS A 248 -20.46 10.25 35.66
N ILE A 249 -21.30 9.31 35.21
CA ILE A 249 -22.50 8.87 35.92
C ILE A 249 -22.16 8.22 37.29
N MET A 250 -21.06 7.46 37.33
CA MET A 250 -20.60 6.73 38.51
C MET A 250 -19.61 7.52 39.37
N ASN A 251 -19.27 8.75 38.99
CA ASN A 251 -18.28 9.61 39.66
C ASN A 251 -16.92 8.95 39.93
N LEU A 252 -16.41 8.12 38.96
CA LEU A 252 -15.18 7.33 39.13
C LEU A 252 -13.89 8.17 39.07
N ARG A 253 -13.96 9.42 38.62
CA ARG A 253 -12.85 10.40 38.54
C ARG A 253 -11.64 9.96 37.69
N TYR A 254 -11.78 9.01 36.75
CA TYR A 254 -10.74 8.65 35.81
C TYR A 254 -10.47 9.78 34.81
N SER A 255 -9.19 10.03 34.50
CA SER A 255 -8.81 10.99 33.47
C SER A 255 -9.11 10.45 32.06
N ASN A 256 -9.19 11.34 31.06
CA ASN A 256 -9.34 10.93 29.66
C ASN A 256 -8.22 9.99 29.20
N MET A 257 -7.01 10.09 29.77
CA MET A 257 -5.90 9.20 29.49
C MET A 257 -6.17 7.78 29.98
N HIS A 258 -6.68 7.62 31.19
CA HIS A 258 -7.08 6.30 31.72
C HIS A 258 -8.15 5.64 30.86
N ILE A 259 -9.17 6.42 30.44
CA ILE A 259 -10.25 5.94 29.58
C ILE A 259 -9.72 5.50 28.22
N LEU A 260 -8.78 6.25 27.64
CA LEU A 260 -8.17 5.91 26.36
C LEU A 260 -7.38 4.59 26.45
N ILE A 261 -6.58 4.42 27.49
CA ILE A 261 -5.79 3.20 27.72
C ILE A 261 -6.70 2.01 27.99
N LEU A 262 -7.75 2.18 28.80
CA LEU A 262 -8.73 1.13 29.06
C LEU A 262 -9.43 0.68 27.76
N SER A 263 -9.75 1.64 26.89
CA SER A 263 -10.32 1.32 25.57
C SER A 263 -9.35 0.49 24.71
N ALA A 264 -8.04 0.82 24.74
CA ALA A 264 -7.03 0.03 24.03
C ALA A 264 -6.92 -1.39 24.57
N TYR A 265 -6.86 -1.53 25.88
CA TYR A 265 -6.78 -2.83 26.54
C TYR A 265 -8.00 -3.70 26.23
N PHE A 266 -9.19 -3.13 26.27
CA PHE A 266 -10.41 -3.86 25.92
C PHE A 266 -10.37 -4.38 24.49
N ILE A 267 -9.97 -3.53 23.52
CA ILE A 267 -9.88 -3.95 22.11
C ILE A 267 -8.84 -5.06 21.95
N LEU A 268 -7.67 -4.94 22.59
CA LEU A 268 -6.59 -5.92 22.48
C LEU A 268 -6.93 -7.25 23.17
N LEU A 269 -7.72 -7.24 24.26
CA LEU A 269 -8.23 -8.45 24.89
C LEU A 269 -9.21 -9.20 23.98
N VAL A 270 -10.09 -8.48 23.29
CA VAL A 270 -11.04 -9.08 22.35
C VAL A 270 -10.35 -9.59 21.08
N ASN A 271 -9.41 -8.80 20.54
CA ASN A 271 -8.66 -9.18 19.36
C ASN A 271 -7.21 -8.67 19.42
N PRO A 272 -6.26 -9.51 19.85
CA PRO A 272 -4.85 -9.11 19.98
C PRO A 272 -4.18 -8.72 18.65
N PHE A 273 -4.70 -9.21 17.51
CA PHE A 273 -4.17 -8.86 16.18
C PHE A 273 -4.45 -7.41 15.77
N MET A 274 -5.36 -6.71 16.49
CA MET A 274 -5.57 -5.28 16.26
C MET A 274 -4.31 -4.43 16.47
N LEU A 275 -3.32 -4.92 17.23
CA LEU A 275 -2.03 -4.25 17.37
C LEU A 275 -1.30 -4.06 16.03
N TYR A 276 -1.55 -4.92 15.04
CA TYR A 276 -0.97 -4.84 13.69
C TYR A 276 -1.87 -4.11 12.68
N ASP A 277 -3.06 -3.66 13.10
CA ASP A 277 -3.96 -2.87 12.27
C ASP A 277 -3.52 -1.40 12.27
N LEU A 278 -3.23 -0.85 11.10
CA LEU A 278 -2.80 0.54 10.96
C LEU A 278 -3.85 1.54 11.46
N GLY A 279 -5.13 1.22 11.29
CA GLY A 279 -6.23 2.04 11.81
C GLY A 279 -6.22 2.10 13.33
N PHE A 280 -5.90 0.98 14.01
CA PHE A 280 -5.69 0.96 15.47
C PHE A 280 -4.49 1.82 15.87
N ILE A 281 -3.34 1.61 15.23
CA ILE A 281 -2.09 2.33 15.57
C ILE A 281 -2.30 3.84 15.42
N TYR A 282 -2.73 4.30 14.23
CA TYR A 282 -2.97 5.73 14.01
C TYR A 282 -4.01 6.30 14.98
N SER A 283 -5.11 5.59 15.17
CA SER A 283 -6.21 6.06 16.02
C SER A 283 -5.78 6.28 17.46
N PHE A 284 -5.01 5.33 18.04
CA PHE A 284 -4.57 5.44 19.44
C PHE A 284 -3.39 6.39 19.60
N VAL A 285 -2.40 6.38 18.73
CA VAL A 285 -1.23 7.26 18.79
C VAL A 285 -1.65 8.73 18.67
N VAL A 286 -2.52 9.05 17.72
CA VAL A 286 -3.02 10.42 17.53
C VAL A 286 -3.88 10.87 18.72
N CYS A 287 -4.81 10.03 19.18
CA CYS A 287 -5.62 10.38 20.34
C CYS A 287 -4.83 10.49 21.63
N PHE A 288 -3.80 9.66 21.80
CA PHE A 288 -2.86 9.80 22.90
C PHE A 288 -2.20 11.18 22.88
N GLY A 289 -1.71 11.62 21.71
CA GLY A 289 -1.13 12.95 21.54
C GLY A 289 -2.09 14.08 21.89
N ILE A 290 -3.33 14.00 21.40
CA ILE A 290 -4.37 15.01 21.69
C ILE A 290 -4.67 15.08 23.21
N VAL A 291 -4.87 13.94 23.85
CA VAL A 291 -5.18 13.88 25.29
C VAL A 291 -3.96 14.34 26.11
N TYR A 292 -2.76 13.90 25.71
CA TYR A 292 -1.52 14.24 26.42
C TYR A 292 -1.19 15.73 26.36
N TYR A 293 -1.45 16.38 25.22
CA TYR A 293 -1.21 17.80 24.99
C TYR A 293 -2.45 18.68 25.16
N SER A 294 -3.55 18.15 25.73
CA SER A 294 -4.82 18.88 25.88
C SER A 294 -4.66 20.26 26.58
N ASP A 295 -3.75 20.37 27.56
CA ASP A 295 -3.47 21.63 28.27
C ASP A 295 -2.87 22.72 27.37
N TYR A 296 -2.25 22.35 26.23
CA TYR A 296 -1.65 23.28 25.26
C TYR A 296 -2.62 23.72 24.17
N ILE A 297 -3.75 23.00 23.97
CA ILE A 297 -4.76 23.29 22.95
C ILE A 297 -5.69 24.42 23.47
N LYS A 298 -5.11 25.63 23.65
CA LYS A 298 -5.80 26.81 24.14
C LYS A 298 -5.61 27.96 23.14
N GLY A 299 -6.53 28.93 23.15
CA GLY A 299 -6.55 30.09 22.27
C GLY A 299 -7.89 30.25 21.54
N ASN A 300 -7.93 31.09 20.53
CA ASN A 300 -9.07 31.22 19.63
C ASN A 300 -9.28 29.95 18.79
N TYR A 301 -10.35 29.90 18.01
CA TYR A 301 -10.71 28.72 17.22
C TYR A 301 -9.59 28.30 16.25
N PHE A 302 -9.04 29.24 15.49
CA PHE A 302 -7.96 28.98 14.53
C PHE A 302 -6.69 28.45 15.21
N MET A 303 -6.28 29.08 16.33
CA MET A 303 -5.11 28.61 17.10
C MET A 303 -5.30 27.22 17.70
N LYS A 304 -6.53 26.86 18.11
CA LYS A 304 -6.83 25.50 18.55
C LYS A 304 -6.70 24.50 17.41
N LEU A 305 -7.22 24.81 16.22
CA LEU A 305 -7.09 23.96 15.03
C LEU A 305 -5.63 23.79 14.60
N LEU A 306 -4.86 24.88 14.55
CA LEU A 306 -3.44 24.83 14.21
C LEU A 306 -2.66 23.94 15.18
N LYS A 307 -2.82 24.15 16.51
CA LYS A 307 -2.17 23.34 17.52
C LYS A 307 -2.58 21.87 17.45
N LEU A 308 -3.86 21.61 17.21
CA LEU A 308 -4.39 20.26 17.03
C LEU A 308 -3.77 19.60 15.81
N SER A 309 -3.69 20.30 14.67
CA SER A 309 -3.09 19.79 13.45
C SER A 309 -1.61 19.47 13.64
N ILE A 310 -0.84 20.34 14.29
CA ILE A 310 0.59 20.10 14.61
C ILE A 310 0.74 18.88 15.51
N ILE A 311 -0.04 18.76 16.58
CA ILE A 311 0.06 17.62 17.51
C ILE A 311 -0.28 16.31 16.80
N THR A 312 -1.36 16.28 16.03
CA THR A 312 -1.77 15.07 15.29
C THR A 312 -0.75 14.68 14.23
N PHE A 313 -0.18 15.65 13.53
CA PHE A 313 0.91 15.46 12.58
C PHE A 313 2.15 14.85 13.25
N LEU A 314 2.65 15.45 14.33
CA LEU A 314 3.83 14.98 15.04
C LEU A 314 3.67 13.56 15.59
N PHE A 315 2.50 13.21 16.14
CA PHE A 315 2.25 11.87 16.65
C PHE A 315 2.05 10.84 15.55
N SER A 316 1.47 11.20 14.41
CA SER A 316 1.31 10.29 13.26
C SER A 316 2.59 10.14 12.43
N LEU A 317 3.52 11.09 12.48
CA LEU A 317 4.70 11.17 11.61
C LEU A 317 5.55 9.87 11.59
N PRO A 318 5.97 9.29 12.74
CA PRO A 318 6.79 8.08 12.70
C PRO A 318 6.06 6.89 12.06
N VAL A 319 4.75 6.78 12.29
CA VAL A 319 3.94 5.71 11.67
C VAL A 319 3.83 5.93 10.17
N THR A 320 3.57 7.16 9.73
CA THR A 320 3.49 7.53 8.32
C THR A 320 4.82 7.30 7.60
N ALA A 321 5.94 7.69 8.23
CA ALA A 321 7.28 7.47 7.71
C ALA A 321 7.62 5.97 7.56
N LEU A 322 7.12 5.10 8.45
CA LEU A 322 7.34 3.65 8.36
C LEU A 322 6.48 2.97 7.30
N VAL A 323 5.33 3.53 6.95
CA VAL A 323 4.37 2.92 6.02
C VAL A 323 4.52 3.46 4.61
N ASN A 324 4.67 4.79 4.47
CA ASN A 324 4.69 5.48 3.18
C ASN A 324 6.10 5.90 2.76
N TYR A 325 7.06 5.97 3.71
CA TYR A 325 8.42 6.47 3.49
C TYR A 325 8.47 7.93 3.02
N GLU A 326 7.37 8.64 3.19
CA GLU A 326 7.26 10.07 2.89
C GLU A 326 6.23 10.74 3.80
N ILE A 327 6.39 12.03 3.98
CA ILE A 327 5.46 12.90 4.69
C ILE A 327 5.21 14.15 3.88
N ASN A 328 3.99 14.69 3.96
CA ASN A 328 3.66 15.99 3.37
C ASN A 328 3.58 17.05 4.47
N LEU A 329 4.48 18.02 4.47
CA LEU A 329 4.48 19.11 5.47
C LEU A 329 3.26 20.01 5.35
N LEU A 330 2.74 20.21 4.12
CA LEU A 330 1.54 21.01 3.91
C LEU A 330 0.29 20.39 4.52
N SER A 331 0.30 19.09 4.85
CA SER A 331 -0.83 18.43 5.49
C SER A 331 -1.26 19.13 6.79
N ILE A 332 -0.34 19.81 7.50
CA ILE A 332 -0.66 20.61 8.70
C ILE A 332 -1.68 21.72 8.34
N LEU A 333 -1.43 22.46 7.25
CA LEU A 333 -2.30 23.55 6.82
C LEU A 333 -3.57 23.02 6.15
N ILE A 334 -3.44 21.99 5.32
CA ILE A 334 -4.56 21.34 4.63
C ILE A 334 -5.57 20.82 5.66
N ASN A 335 -5.12 20.21 6.74
CA ASN A 335 -6.00 19.71 7.80
C ASN A 335 -6.79 20.83 8.52
N ILE A 336 -6.24 22.04 8.64
CA ILE A 336 -6.96 23.18 9.26
C ILE A 336 -8.23 23.52 8.46
N ILE A 337 -8.19 23.34 7.14
CA ILE A 337 -9.32 23.64 6.24
C ILE A 337 -10.21 22.40 6.09
N PHE A 338 -9.64 21.25 5.72
CA PHE A 338 -10.41 20.06 5.35
C PHE A 338 -11.05 19.36 6.54
N VAL A 339 -10.45 19.40 7.74
CA VAL A 339 -11.04 18.75 8.93
C VAL A 339 -12.39 19.38 9.28
N PRO A 340 -12.54 20.72 9.49
CA PRO A 340 -13.85 21.30 9.73
C PRO A 340 -14.78 21.18 8.52
N TRP A 341 -14.28 21.39 7.29
CA TRP A 341 -15.06 21.28 6.06
C TRP A 341 -15.75 19.92 5.93
N ILE A 342 -14.97 18.84 5.99
CA ILE A 342 -15.51 17.48 5.83
C ILE A 342 -16.35 17.08 7.05
N SER A 343 -15.86 17.33 8.27
CA SER A 343 -16.53 16.79 9.45
C SER A 343 -17.76 17.57 9.90
N LEU A 344 -17.80 18.91 9.68
CA LEU A 344 -18.90 19.75 10.12
C LEU A 344 -19.90 20.11 9.01
N LEU A 345 -19.47 20.03 7.75
CA LEU A 345 -20.31 20.40 6.63
C LEU A 345 -20.60 19.20 5.73
N LEU A 346 -19.58 18.61 5.08
CA LEU A 346 -19.81 17.61 4.05
C LEU A 346 -20.42 16.32 4.62
N TYR A 347 -19.90 15.81 5.74
CA TYR A 347 -20.41 14.58 6.36
C TYR A 347 -21.88 14.71 6.83
N PRO A 348 -22.27 15.72 7.64
CA PRO A 348 -23.67 15.87 8.03
C PRO A 348 -24.57 16.13 6.83
N PHE A 349 -24.12 16.91 5.87
CA PHE A 349 -24.89 17.20 4.66
C PHE A 349 -25.12 15.94 3.81
N THR A 350 -24.12 15.06 3.74
CA THR A 350 -24.26 13.74 3.10
C THR A 350 -25.33 12.88 3.79
N LEU A 351 -25.41 12.89 5.13
CA LEU A 351 -26.45 12.14 5.85
C LEU A 351 -27.85 12.75 5.60
N ILE A 352 -27.96 14.06 5.58
CA ILE A 352 -29.23 14.78 5.39
C ILE A 352 -29.71 14.58 3.94
N SER A 353 -28.84 14.75 2.95
CA SER A 353 -29.20 14.61 1.53
C SER A 353 -29.61 13.17 1.16
N PHE A 354 -29.09 12.16 1.87
CA PHE A 354 -29.55 10.80 1.70
C PHE A 354 -31.01 10.59 2.15
N ILE A 355 -31.45 11.35 3.18
CA ILE A 355 -32.83 11.34 3.67
C ILE A 355 -33.72 12.21 2.78
N ILE A 356 -33.21 13.34 2.33
CA ILE A 356 -33.91 14.35 1.52
C ILE A 356 -33.26 14.39 0.12
N PRO A 357 -33.71 13.56 -0.84
CA PRO A 357 -33.03 13.38 -2.13
C PRO A 357 -32.86 14.65 -2.97
N PHE A 358 -33.76 15.61 -2.84
CA PHE A 358 -33.68 16.84 -3.59
C PHE A 358 -32.39 17.66 -3.28
N LEU A 359 -31.75 17.42 -2.13
CA LEU A 359 -30.48 18.04 -1.75
C LEU A 359 -29.25 17.37 -2.39
N SER A 360 -29.44 16.26 -3.15
CA SER A 360 -28.33 15.52 -3.77
C SER A 360 -27.54 16.37 -4.77
N GLN A 361 -28.19 17.25 -5.55
CA GLN A 361 -27.53 18.15 -6.49
C GLN A 361 -26.61 19.15 -5.79
N ILE A 362 -27.05 19.68 -4.65
CA ILE A 362 -26.23 20.58 -3.84
C ILE A 362 -25.05 19.82 -3.23
N LEU A 363 -25.27 18.55 -2.83
CA LEU A 363 -24.20 17.68 -2.35
C LEU A 363 -23.17 17.41 -3.46
N SER A 364 -23.61 17.14 -4.70
CA SER A 364 -22.73 16.94 -5.85
C SER A 364 -21.80 18.14 -6.05
N PHE A 365 -22.32 19.34 -5.96
CA PHE A 365 -21.54 20.57 -6.04
C PHE A 365 -20.47 20.67 -4.94
N PHE A 366 -20.81 20.36 -3.67
CA PHE A 366 -19.84 20.37 -2.58
C PHE A 366 -18.78 19.28 -2.73
N ILE A 367 -19.15 18.10 -3.22
CA ILE A 367 -18.22 16.99 -3.51
C ILE A 367 -17.25 17.41 -4.62
N GLU A 368 -17.76 17.98 -5.69
CA GLU A 368 -16.95 18.42 -6.83
C GLU A 368 -15.93 19.50 -6.40
N ILE A 369 -16.35 20.53 -5.66
CA ILE A 369 -15.42 21.51 -5.10
C ILE A 369 -14.37 20.84 -4.23
N THR A 370 -14.78 19.92 -3.35
CA THR A 370 -13.87 19.22 -2.44
C THR A 370 -12.83 18.43 -3.23
N ASN A 371 -13.25 17.71 -4.26
CA ASN A 371 -12.37 16.90 -5.09
C ASN A 371 -11.43 17.77 -5.93
N ASN A 372 -11.94 18.81 -6.58
CA ASN A 372 -11.14 19.73 -7.40
C ASN A 372 -10.08 20.47 -6.57
N VAL A 373 -10.45 20.98 -5.39
CA VAL A 373 -9.48 21.60 -4.47
C VAL A 373 -8.45 20.58 -3.97
N ASN A 374 -8.88 19.33 -3.66
CA ASN A 374 -7.96 18.30 -3.21
C ASN A 374 -6.93 17.90 -4.29
N VAL A 375 -7.38 17.72 -5.54
CA VAL A 375 -6.49 17.42 -6.69
C VAL A 375 -5.57 18.61 -7.00
N PHE A 376 -6.10 19.83 -6.94
CA PHE A 376 -5.29 21.04 -7.12
C PHE A 376 -4.17 21.13 -6.07
N LEU A 377 -4.46 20.89 -4.80
CA LEU A 377 -3.48 20.94 -3.72
C LEU A 377 -2.42 19.84 -3.80
N GLU A 378 -2.70 18.71 -4.45
CA GLU A 378 -1.72 17.65 -4.72
C GLU A 378 -0.50 18.20 -5.46
N ASN A 379 -0.70 19.13 -6.41
CA ASN A 379 0.38 19.72 -7.21
C ASN A 379 1.36 20.57 -6.39
N PHE A 380 0.92 21.07 -5.23
CA PHE A 380 1.75 21.90 -4.32
C PHE A 380 2.29 21.08 -3.13
N SER A 381 2.14 19.75 -3.14
CA SER A 381 2.56 18.92 -2.01
C SER A 381 4.06 19.04 -1.72
N LEU A 382 4.40 19.37 -0.46
CA LEU A 382 5.77 19.39 0.04
C LEU A 382 6.13 18.02 0.63
N LEU A 383 6.44 17.08 -0.26
CA LEU A 383 6.78 15.71 0.11
C LEU A 383 8.25 15.61 0.54
N ILE A 384 8.48 15.14 1.74
CA ILE A 384 9.80 14.79 2.26
C ILE A 384 9.90 13.27 2.31
N ASN A 385 10.88 12.71 1.61
CA ASN A 385 11.15 11.29 1.67
C ASN A 385 11.89 10.96 2.97
N ILE A 386 11.34 10.08 3.77
CA ILE A 386 12.00 9.55 4.97
C ILE A 386 12.28 8.08 4.73
N PRO A 387 13.53 7.70 4.43
CA PRO A 387 13.91 6.31 4.25
C PRO A 387 13.53 5.48 5.47
N LYS A 388 13.51 4.16 5.32
CA LYS A 388 13.10 3.26 6.41
C LYS A 388 13.77 3.63 7.73
N MET A 389 13.01 4.26 8.61
CA MET A 389 13.47 4.73 9.92
C MET A 389 13.84 3.54 10.81
N PRO A 390 15.04 3.51 11.41
CA PRO A 390 15.42 2.53 12.43
C PRO A 390 14.48 2.59 13.64
N VAL A 391 14.15 1.44 14.22
CA VAL A 391 13.22 1.35 15.37
C VAL A 391 13.71 2.21 16.55
N VAL A 392 15.02 2.30 16.78
CA VAL A 392 15.59 3.16 17.83
C VAL A 392 15.19 4.62 17.63
N PHE A 393 15.18 5.13 16.39
CA PHE A 393 14.80 6.53 16.11
C PHE A 393 13.29 6.74 16.29
N VAL A 394 12.47 5.75 15.96
CA VAL A 394 11.02 5.80 16.25
C VAL A 394 10.77 5.92 17.75
N ILE A 395 11.44 5.09 18.55
CA ILE A 395 11.32 5.11 20.01
C ILE A 395 11.82 6.45 20.56
N SER A 396 13.01 6.91 20.12
CA SER A 396 13.58 8.19 20.55
C SER A 396 12.68 9.36 20.20
N PHE A 397 12.05 9.35 19.02
CA PHE A 397 11.12 10.38 18.58
C PHE A 397 9.92 10.50 19.53
N TYR A 398 9.29 9.39 19.90
CA TYR A 398 8.18 9.41 20.85
C TYR A 398 8.64 9.80 22.27
N LEU A 399 9.80 9.33 22.73
CA LEU A 399 10.34 9.73 24.04
C LEU A 399 10.57 11.23 24.11
N ILE A 400 11.11 11.83 23.04
CA ILE A 400 11.32 13.29 22.96
C ILE A 400 9.97 14.03 22.97
N LEU A 401 8.96 13.54 22.24
CA LEU A 401 7.61 14.12 22.30
C LEU A 401 7.03 14.11 23.72
N LEU A 402 7.32 13.09 24.53
CA LEU A 402 6.80 13.00 25.90
C LEU A 402 7.44 14.02 26.86
N ILE A 403 8.56 14.63 26.56
CA ILE A 403 9.26 15.58 27.45
C ILE A 403 8.63 16.98 27.48
N LYS A 404 7.74 17.34 26.57
CA LYS A 404 7.00 18.62 26.52
C LYS A 404 7.83 19.91 26.60
N LYS A 405 9.06 19.93 26.09
CA LYS A 405 9.87 21.15 25.98
C LYS A 405 9.84 21.69 24.56
N LYS A 406 9.71 23.02 24.37
CA LYS A 406 9.72 23.65 23.03
C LYS A 406 11.01 23.34 22.24
N GLN A 407 12.15 23.31 22.92
CA GLN A 407 13.46 22.99 22.34
C GLN A 407 13.53 21.57 21.73
N ASN A 408 12.65 20.66 22.14
CA ASN A 408 12.63 19.29 21.65
C ASN A 408 12.28 19.18 20.15
N ILE A 409 11.66 20.20 19.57
CA ILE A 409 11.38 20.25 18.14
C ILE A 409 12.66 20.13 17.31
N ILE A 410 13.77 20.73 17.79
CA ILE A 410 15.08 20.66 17.14
C ILE A 410 15.58 19.21 17.08
N PHE A 411 15.43 18.46 18.18
CA PHE A 411 15.84 17.05 18.22
C PHE A 411 14.97 16.16 17.32
N LEU A 412 13.67 16.47 17.20
CA LEU A 412 12.79 15.75 16.28
C LEU A 412 13.20 15.98 14.82
N VAL A 413 13.50 17.24 14.46
CA VAL A 413 14.01 17.58 13.12
C VAL A 413 15.36 16.92 12.86
N LEU A 414 16.27 16.91 13.85
CA LEU A 414 17.56 16.23 13.73
C LEU A 414 17.40 14.72 13.48
N ILE A 415 16.45 14.05 14.13
CA ILE A 415 16.18 12.63 13.85
C ILE A 415 15.78 12.44 12.39
N ILE A 416 14.92 13.30 11.84
CA ILE A 416 14.49 13.22 10.44
C ILE A 416 15.68 13.42 9.51
N ILE A 417 16.47 14.49 9.74
CA ILE A 417 17.68 14.78 8.94
C ILE A 417 18.66 13.60 8.98
N VAL A 418 18.89 13.02 10.15
CA VAL A 418 19.77 11.84 10.27
C VAL A 418 19.22 10.66 9.49
N CYS A 419 17.89 10.42 9.52
CA CYS A 419 17.27 9.35 8.72
C CYS A 419 17.46 9.56 7.22
N GLU A 420 17.40 10.81 6.74
CA GLU A 420 17.63 11.13 5.32
C GLU A 420 19.12 10.98 4.95
N LEU A 421 20.03 11.30 5.86
CA LEU A 421 21.48 11.21 5.61
C LEU A 421 22.02 9.78 5.69
N LEU A 422 21.41 8.90 6.49
CA LEU A 422 21.88 7.51 6.65
C LEU A 422 22.14 6.79 5.31
N PRO A 423 21.25 6.88 4.31
CA PRO A 423 21.51 6.27 3.02
C PRO A 423 22.67 6.88 2.23
N VAL A 424 22.93 8.18 2.42
CA VAL A 424 24.07 8.88 1.76
C VAL A 424 25.40 8.48 2.41
N LEU A 425 25.38 7.97 3.63
CA LEU A 425 26.57 7.45 4.31
C LEU A 425 26.89 5.99 3.96
N ASP A 426 26.14 5.39 3.05
CA ASP A 426 26.38 4.02 2.58
C ASP A 426 27.36 4.00 1.40
N PHE A 427 28.54 3.42 1.60
CA PHE A 427 29.63 3.35 0.63
C PHE A 427 29.62 2.05 -0.19
N ASN A 428 28.50 1.33 -0.24
CA ASN A 428 28.37 0.10 -1.01
C ASN A 428 27.74 0.39 -2.38
N TYR A 429 28.07 -0.45 -3.36
CA TYR A 429 27.31 -0.59 -4.59
C TYR A 429 26.16 -1.57 -4.36
N TYR A 430 25.03 -1.32 -5.00
CA TYR A 430 23.90 -2.23 -5.00
C TYR A 430 23.41 -2.45 -6.43
N VAL A 431 23.10 -3.71 -6.73
CA VAL A 431 22.33 -4.09 -7.92
C VAL A 431 21.11 -4.87 -7.43
N TYR A 432 19.94 -4.37 -7.80
CA TYR A 432 18.68 -4.99 -7.48
C TYR A 432 18.01 -5.49 -8.75
N TYR A 433 17.49 -6.69 -8.71
CA TYR A 433 16.56 -7.23 -9.69
C TYR A 433 15.23 -7.41 -8.95
N LEU A 434 14.25 -6.57 -9.29
CA LEU A 434 12.97 -6.56 -8.59
C LEU A 434 12.01 -7.55 -9.21
N ASP A 435 11.24 -8.23 -8.37
CA ASP A 435 10.12 -9.04 -8.81
C ASP A 435 8.94 -8.13 -9.16
N VAL A 436 8.78 -7.84 -10.43
CA VAL A 436 7.65 -7.09 -11.01
C VAL A 436 6.62 -8.00 -11.66
N GLY A 437 6.70 -9.31 -11.39
CA GLY A 437 5.95 -10.34 -12.08
C GLY A 437 6.63 -10.73 -13.39
N GLN A 438 5.85 -10.86 -14.47
CA GLN A 438 6.43 -11.03 -15.79
C GLN A 438 6.93 -9.66 -16.24
N GLY A 439 8.23 -9.56 -16.56
CA GLY A 439 8.89 -8.34 -16.99
C GLY A 439 10.21 -8.07 -16.27
N ASP A 440 10.91 -7.04 -16.69
CA ASP A 440 12.22 -6.66 -16.19
C ASP A 440 12.18 -5.36 -15.38
N CYS A 441 12.91 -5.34 -14.28
CA CYS A 441 13.19 -4.12 -13.51
C CYS A 441 14.50 -4.30 -12.73
N SER A 442 15.55 -3.63 -13.18
CA SER A 442 16.86 -3.68 -12.54
C SER A 442 17.30 -2.29 -12.10
N ILE A 443 17.93 -2.20 -10.93
CA ILE A 443 18.32 -0.91 -10.34
C ILE A 443 19.78 -0.99 -9.90
N LEU A 444 20.61 -0.07 -10.40
CA LEU A 444 22.00 0.07 -10.02
C LEU A 444 22.14 1.31 -9.14
N VAL A 445 22.82 1.17 -8.02
CA VAL A 445 23.04 2.24 -7.05
C VAL A 445 24.52 2.29 -6.69
N SER A 446 25.17 3.42 -6.95
CA SER A 446 26.57 3.66 -6.56
C SER A 446 26.71 4.02 -5.08
N PRO A 447 27.94 4.00 -4.53
CA PRO A 447 28.22 4.50 -3.20
C PRO A 447 27.65 5.91 -2.99
N GLN A 448 27.11 6.14 -1.80
CA GLN A 448 26.51 7.42 -1.40
C GLN A 448 25.34 7.84 -2.32
N ARG A 449 24.82 6.94 -3.17
CA ARG A 449 23.76 7.20 -4.17
C ARG A 449 24.07 8.33 -5.13
N LYS A 450 25.36 8.53 -5.45
CA LYS A 450 25.78 9.57 -6.40
C LYS A 450 25.28 9.30 -7.80
N GLU A 451 25.18 8.03 -8.18
CA GLU A 451 24.61 7.58 -9.44
C GLU A 451 23.58 6.48 -9.16
N THR A 452 22.41 6.65 -9.70
CA THR A 452 21.31 5.71 -9.64
C THR A 452 20.75 5.52 -11.04
N ILE A 453 20.63 4.27 -11.46
CA ILE A 453 20.23 3.91 -12.82
C ILE A 453 19.16 2.85 -12.72
N MET A 454 18.11 3.00 -13.50
CA MET A 454 17.07 2.01 -13.67
C MET A 454 17.16 1.44 -15.09
N ILE A 455 17.10 0.13 -15.22
CA ILE A 455 17.03 -0.59 -16.50
C ILE A 455 15.70 -1.32 -16.47
N ASP A 456 14.82 -0.91 -17.36
CA ASP A 456 13.42 -1.32 -17.46
C ASP A 456 12.58 -1.07 -16.21
N THR A 457 11.26 -1.05 -16.36
CA THR A 457 10.33 -0.64 -15.33
C THR A 457 9.31 -1.72 -14.95
N GLY A 458 9.28 -2.78 -15.75
CA GLY A 458 8.21 -3.76 -15.70
C GLY A 458 6.90 -3.24 -16.29
N GLY A 459 5.91 -4.05 -16.23
CA GLY A 459 4.57 -3.70 -16.68
C GLY A 459 3.74 -4.94 -17.00
N LYS A 460 2.51 -4.71 -17.36
CA LYS A 460 1.59 -5.77 -17.79
C LYS A 460 0.89 -5.33 -19.05
N VAL A 461 0.80 -6.22 -20.02
CA VAL A 461 0.03 -5.97 -21.23
C VAL A 461 -1.43 -5.71 -20.85
N ASP A 462 -1.96 -4.54 -21.21
CA ASP A 462 -3.38 -4.26 -21.12
C ASP A 462 -4.05 -4.78 -22.38
N TYR A 463 -4.86 -5.80 -22.19
CA TYR A 463 -5.82 -6.16 -23.22
C TYR A 463 -6.94 -5.12 -23.21
N LYS A 464 -7.31 -4.59 -24.39
CA LYS A 464 -8.52 -3.79 -24.52
C LYS A 464 -9.69 -4.62 -23.96
N THR A 465 -10.23 -4.20 -22.86
CA THR A 465 -11.41 -4.82 -22.24
C THR A 465 -12.60 -3.92 -22.51
N ASP A 466 -13.77 -4.51 -22.63
CA ASP A 466 -15.01 -3.77 -22.73
C ASP A 466 -15.16 -2.81 -21.56
N ASP A 467 -15.79 -1.67 -21.74
CA ASP A 467 -15.92 -0.62 -20.73
C ASP A 467 -16.51 -1.12 -19.41
N TRP A 468 -17.46 -2.06 -19.49
CA TRP A 468 -18.08 -2.66 -18.31
C TRP A 468 -17.12 -3.50 -17.46
N LYS A 469 -15.98 -3.96 -18.02
CA LYS A 469 -14.92 -4.70 -17.30
C LYS A 469 -13.90 -3.79 -16.64
N THR A 470 -13.89 -2.49 -16.98
CA THR A 470 -12.90 -1.54 -16.48
C THR A 470 -13.03 -1.35 -14.97
N LYS A 471 -11.93 -1.47 -14.27
CA LYS A 471 -11.86 -1.31 -12.82
C LYS A 471 -11.74 0.17 -12.46
N ARG A 472 -12.42 0.58 -11.39
CA ARG A 472 -12.32 1.94 -10.84
C ARG A 472 -10.98 2.18 -10.16
N LYS A 473 -10.39 1.15 -9.57
CA LYS A 473 -9.06 1.23 -8.96
C LYS A 473 -8.01 0.71 -9.92
N ILE A 474 -7.16 1.61 -10.36
CA ILE A 474 -5.98 1.28 -11.15
C ILE A 474 -4.85 0.95 -10.17
N TYR A 475 -4.29 -0.24 -10.27
CA TYR A 475 -3.12 -0.67 -9.51
C TYR A 475 -1.93 -0.72 -10.46
N HIS A 476 -0.97 0.15 -10.25
CA HIS A 476 0.29 0.12 -10.97
C HIS A 476 1.23 -0.93 -10.35
N LEU A 477 1.86 -1.73 -11.16
CA LEU A 477 2.87 -2.70 -10.68
C LEU A 477 4.05 -1.97 -10.05
N SER A 478 4.38 -0.79 -10.57
CA SER A 478 5.43 0.09 -10.05
C SER A 478 5.16 0.67 -8.66
N ASP A 479 3.93 0.59 -8.10
CA ASP A 479 3.66 1.11 -6.76
C ASP A 479 4.55 0.45 -5.70
N ASN A 480 4.82 -0.85 -5.82
CA ASN A 480 5.76 -1.55 -4.97
C ASN A 480 7.21 -1.12 -5.21
N THR A 481 7.60 -0.94 -6.48
CA THR A 481 8.91 -0.42 -6.87
C THR A 481 9.13 0.98 -6.31
N ILE A 482 8.17 1.89 -6.44
CA ILE A 482 8.21 3.26 -5.90
C ILE A 482 8.36 3.23 -4.37
N LYS A 483 7.57 2.41 -3.67
CA LYS A 483 7.71 2.24 -2.20
C LYS A 483 9.07 1.70 -1.81
N PHE A 484 9.58 0.72 -2.54
CA PHE A 484 10.91 0.19 -2.31
C PHE A 484 11.98 1.27 -2.46
N LEU A 485 11.94 2.05 -3.56
CA LEU A 485 12.86 3.16 -3.83
C LEU A 485 12.83 4.19 -2.69
N LYS A 486 11.64 4.66 -2.33
CA LYS A 486 11.44 5.60 -1.21
C LYS A 486 11.97 5.04 0.10
N SER A 487 11.74 3.75 0.38
CA SER A 487 12.27 3.08 1.60
C SER A 487 13.79 3.04 1.67
N LYS A 488 14.45 3.07 0.49
CA LYS A 488 15.89 3.14 0.34
C LYS A 488 16.41 4.57 0.25
N GLY A 489 15.53 5.57 0.20
CA GLY A 489 15.87 6.98 -0.03
C GLY A 489 16.41 7.22 -1.44
N ILE A 490 15.96 6.46 -2.40
CA ILE A 490 16.23 6.69 -3.82
C ILE A 490 15.07 7.54 -4.36
N THR A 491 15.33 8.82 -4.53
CA THR A 491 14.34 9.82 -4.95
C THR A 491 14.60 10.35 -6.35
N SER A 492 15.71 9.94 -6.96
CA SER A 492 16.04 10.34 -8.32
C SER A 492 16.81 9.25 -9.05
N PHE A 493 16.64 9.19 -10.37
CA PHE A 493 17.50 8.44 -11.30
C PHE A 493 18.27 9.39 -12.19
N MET A 494 19.57 9.12 -12.36
CA MET A 494 20.38 9.82 -13.35
C MET A 494 20.01 9.38 -14.76
N TYR A 495 19.74 8.06 -14.91
CA TYR A 495 19.28 7.46 -16.16
C TYR A 495 18.19 6.42 -15.88
N MET A 496 17.17 6.44 -16.70
CA MET A 496 16.21 5.36 -16.89
C MET A 496 16.42 4.81 -18.30
N ILE A 497 16.84 3.57 -18.40
CA ILE A 497 17.14 2.90 -19.65
C ILE A 497 15.96 1.99 -19.94
N ILE A 498 15.26 2.19 -21.04
CA ILE A 498 14.22 1.29 -21.54
C ILE A 498 14.84 0.50 -22.66
N THR A 499 15.01 -0.80 -22.44
CA THR A 499 15.70 -1.67 -23.39
C THR A 499 14.96 -1.75 -24.72
N HIS A 500 13.64 -1.86 -24.67
CA HIS A 500 12.72 -1.82 -25.80
C HIS A 500 11.31 -1.48 -25.34
N GLY A 501 10.42 -1.23 -26.27
CA GLY A 501 9.12 -0.62 -26.00
C GLY A 501 8.01 -1.58 -25.57
N ASP A 502 8.26 -2.86 -25.31
CA ASP A 502 7.23 -3.80 -24.88
C ASP A 502 6.71 -3.49 -23.49
N ALA A 503 5.46 -3.86 -23.25
CA ALA A 503 4.74 -3.45 -22.04
C ALA A 503 5.38 -3.96 -20.74
N ASP A 504 5.98 -5.14 -20.74
CA ASP A 504 6.65 -5.74 -19.59
C ASP A 504 8.04 -5.16 -19.31
N HIS A 505 8.49 -4.20 -20.13
CA HIS A 505 9.71 -3.40 -19.96
C HIS A 505 9.41 -1.91 -19.73
N ALA A 506 8.51 -1.32 -20.51
CA ALA A 506 8.35 0.14 -20.62
C ALA A 506 7.12 0.72 -19.90
N LYS A 507 6.07 -0.08 -19.63
CA LYS A 507 4.74 0.45 -19.31
C LYS A 507 4.66 1.27 -18.02
N GLU A 508 5.41 0.89 -17.00
CA GLU A 508 5.36 1.58 -15.71
C GLU A 508 6.24 2.84 -15.64
N SER A 509 6.90 3.19 -16.74
CA SER A 509 7.83 4.34 -16.80
C SER A 509 7.19 5.65 -16.39
N LEU A 510 6.01 5.97 -16.93
CA LEU A 510 5.31 7.22 -16.61
C LEU A 510 4.89 7.31 -15.15
N ASN A 511 4.40 6.20 -14.56
CA ASN A 511 4.04 6.20 -13.15
C ASN A 511 5.28 6.36 -12.24
N ILE A 512 6.42 5.76 -12.63
CA ILE A 512 7.68 5.95 -11.91
C ILE A 512 8.14 7.41 -12.05
N MET A 513 8.12 8.00 -13.26
CA MET A 513 8.51 9.39 -13.52
C MET A 513 7.62 10.39 -12.75
N LYS A 514 6.34 10.10 -12.57
CA LYS A 514 5.42 10.93 -11.77
C LYS A 514 5.82 10.97 -10.27
N ASN A 515 6.47 9.92 -9.76
CA ASN A 515 6.75 9.76 -8.33
C ASN A 515 8.24 9.85 -7.95
N ILE A 516 9.14 9.65 -8.92
CA ILE A 516 10.60 9.65 -8.75
C ILE A 516 11.18 10.54 -9.83
N ASN A 517 12.08 11.44 -9.46
CA ASN A 517 12.70 12.36 -10.42
C ASN A 517 13.66 11.60 -11.35
N VAL A 518 13.37 11.57 -12.66
CA VAL A 518 14.25 10.98 -13.68
C VAL A 518 14.89 12.11 -14.46
N LYS A 519 16.24 12.14 -14.54
CA LYS A 519 16.95 13.20 -15.23
C LYS A 519 17.05 12.96 -16.74
N ASN A 520 17.34 11.72 -17.12
CA ASN A 520 17.51 11.33 -18.51
C ASN A 520 16.87 9.98 -18.75
N VAL A 521 16.30 9.82 -19.94
CA VAL A 521 15.81 8.53 -20.43
C VAL A 521 16.68 8.11 -21.62
N VAL A 522 16.96 6.82 -21.72
CA VAL A 522 17.65 6.19 -22.84
C VAL A 522 16.67 5.21 -23.47
N LEU A 523 16.44 5.36 -24.78
CA LEU A 523 15.59 4.48 -25.58
C LEU A 523 16.44 3.78 -26.62
N ASN A 524 15.99 2.64 -27.16
CA ASN A 524 16.65 1.95 -28.27
C ASN A 524 16.58 2.76 -29.58
N ASN A 525 17.26 2.28 -30.62
CA ASN A 525 17.29 2.91 -31.94
C ASN A 525 16.17 2.40 -32.85
N GLY A 526 15.30 1.50 -32.38
CA GLY A 526 14.21 0.91 -33.14
C GLY A 526 13.05 1.86 -33.42
N ASN A 527 11.97 1.33 -33.94
CA ASN A 527 10.78 2.10 -34.20
C ASN A 527 10.11 2.47 -32.86
N VAL A 528 9.92 3.75 -32.63
CA VAL A 528 9.28 4.28 -31.40
C VAL A 528 7.83 3.84 -31.34
N ASN A 529 7.49 2.98 -30.40
CA ASN A 529 6.12 2.50 -30.18
C ASN A 529 5.26 3.50 -29.40
N CYS A 530 4.00 3.14 -29.09
CA CYS A 530 3.08 4.05 -28.40
C CYS A 530 3.58 4.44 -26.99
N LEU A 531 4.15 3.50 -26.23
CA LEU A 531 4.64 3.76 -24.87
C LEU A 531 5.85 4.68 -24.87
N GLU A 532 6.78 4.44 -25.80
CA GLU A 532 7.97 5.30 -25.96
C GLU A 532 7.58 6.70 -26.41
N LYS A 533 6.57 6.84 -27.31
CA LYS A 533 6.02 8.15 -27.69
C LYS A 533 5.45 8.91 -26.49
N GLU A 534 4.76 8.22 -25.60
CA GLU A 534 4.25 8.84 -24.37
C GLU A 534 5.40 9.30 -23.46
N ILE A 535 6.48 8.52 -23.34
CA ILE A 535 7.68 8.89 -22.57
C ILE A 535 8.33 10.15 -23.19
N VAL A 536 8.53 10.17 -24.49
CA VAL A 536 9.10 11.34 -25.20
C VAL A 536 8.21 12.57 -25.05
N SER A 537 6.88 12.41 -25.18
CA SER A 537 5.93 13.52 -25.06
C SER A 537 5.84 14.09 -23.63
N SER A 538 6.33 13.37 -22.61
CA SER A 538 6.40 13.88 -21.23
C SER A 538 7.41 15.02 -21.05
N GLY A 539 8.20 15.36 -22.06
CA GLY A 539 9.20 16.43 -22.01
C GLY A 539 10.50 16.05 -21.30
N ILE A 540 10.72 14.76 -21.01
CA ILE A 540 11.94 14.27 -20.39
C ILE A 540 13.12 14.36 -21.39
N ASN A 541 14.33 14.56 -20.87
CA ASN A 541 15.54 14.56 -21.69
C ASN A 541 15.87 13.15 -22.17
N VAL A 542 15.77 12.89 -23.48
CA VAL A 542 16.16 11.63 -24.11
C VAL A 542 17.60 11.74 -24.61
N THR A 543 18.46 10.79 -24.27
CA THR A 543 19.88 10.79 -24.66
C THR A 543 20.38 9.39 -24.91
N GLN A 544 21.39 9.27 -25.78
CA GLN A 544 22.15 8.03 -26.03
C GLN A 544 23.51 8.02 -25.32
N LYS A 545 23.88 9.14 -24.67
CA LYS A 545 25.20 9.28 -24.04
C LYS A 545 25.10 9.18 -22.53
N TYR A 546 25.99 8.38 -21.94
CA TYR A 546 26.16 8.26 -20.52
C TYR A 546 27.28 9.18 -20.01
N ASN A 547 27.00 9.92 -18.94
CA ASN A 547 28.02 10.69 -18.21
C ASN A 547 28.05 10.21 -16.75
N LEU A 548 28.84 9.17 -16.50
CA LEU A 548 28.91 8.43 -15.24
C LEU A 548 30.36 8.33 -14.77
N LYS A 549 30.56 8.35 -13.45
CA LYS A 549 31.87 8.22 -12.80
C LYS A 549 32.04 6.90 -12.05
N TYR A 550 30.95 6.32 -11.56
CA TYR A 550 30.96 5.13 -10.73
C TYR A 550 30.63 3.86 -11.49
N PHE A 551 29.84 3.99 -12.55
CA PHE A 551 29.51 2.92 -13.48
C PHE A 551 30.07 3.26 -14.86
N ASN A 552 30.66 2.26 -15.51
CA ASN A 552 30.94 2.35 -16.94
C ASN A 552 29.88 1.52 -17.66
N ILE A 553 29.04 2.17 -18.44
CA ILE A 553 27.94 1.55 -19.20
C ILE A 553 28.19 1.74 -20.68
N MET A 554 28.08 0.64 -21.40
CA MET A 554 28.21 0.60 -22.85
C MET A 554 27.00 -0.13 -23.43
N ASN A 555 26.29 0.48 -24.37
CA ASN A 555 25.33 -0.24 -25.21
C ASN A 555 26.09 -1.03 -26.26
N LEU A 556 25.91 -2.34 -26.30
CA LEU A 556 26.56 -3.24 -27.26
C LEU A 556 25.71 -3.51 -28.49
N ASN A 557 24.47 -3.05 -28.55
CA ASN A 557 23.55 -3.29 -29.64
C ASN A 557 23.01 -1.97 -30.19
N ASN A 558 23.60 -1.51 -31.29
CA ASN A 558 23.20 -0.26 -31.96
C ASN A 558 22.52 -0.50 -33.30
N ASP A 559 22.34 -1.74 -33.70
CA ASP A 559 21.73 -2.10 -34.98
C ASP A 559 20.21 -2.00 -34.93
N LEU A 560 19.65 -2.00 -36.14
CA LEU A 560 18.20 -2.02 -36.34
C LEU A 560 17.78 -3.39 -36.88
N TYR A 561 16.77 -3.95 -36.23
CA TYR A 561 16.15 -5.21 -36.59
C TYR A 561 14.65 -5.03 -36.80
N ASP A 562 14.06 -5.89 -37.60
CA ASP A 562 12.60 -5.87 -37.82
C ASP A 562 11.83 -6.31 -36.54
N ASN A 563 12.45 -7.16 -35.72
CA ASN A 563 11.90 -7.60 -34.46
C ASN A 563 12.26 -6.63 -33.34
N GLU A 564 11.28 -6.10 -32.64
CA GLU A 564 11.47 -5.12 -31.55
C GLU A 564 12.33 -5.67 -30.41
N ASN A 565 12.19 -6.96 -30.06
CA ASN A 565 13.02 -7.61 -29.05
C ASN A 565 14.50 -7.55 -29.37
N ASP A 566 14.85 -7.72 -30.68
CA ASP A 566 16.24 -7.68 -31.14
C ASP A 566 16.81 -6.26 -31.14
N ASN A 567 15.95 -5.22 -31.08
CA ASN A 567 16.37 -3.84 -30.92
C ASN A 567 16.70 -3.50 -29.45
N SER A 568 16.58 -4.45 -28.52
CA SER A 568 16.88 -4.24 -27.10
C SER A 568 18.25 -3.61 -26.89
N ILE A 569 18.32 -2.59 -26.03
CA ILE A 569 19.59 -2.04 -25.53
C ILE A 569 20.28 -3.10 -24.69
N ILE A 570 21.44 -3.56 -25.14
CA ILE A 570 22.24 -4.51 -24.38
C ILE A 570 23.28 -3.77 -23.57
N ASN A 571 23.03 -3.69 -22.24
CA ASN A 571 23.87 -2.93 -21.35
C ASN A 571 25.01 -3.79 -20.80
N TYR A 572 26.24 -3.47 -21.19
CA TYR A 572 27.44 -3.97 -20.55
C TYR A 572 27.88 -2.96 -19.49
N VAL A 573 27.81 -3.38 -18.23
CA VAL A 573 28.09 -2.49 -17.08
C VAL A 573 29.29 -3.02 -16.32
N THR A 574 30.29 -2.16 -16.12
CA THR A 574 31.47 -2.50 -15.33
C THR A 574 31.67 -1.50 -14.20
N PHE A 575 32.00 -2.02 -13.01
CA PHE A 575 32.44 -1.24 -11.86
C PHE A 575 33.27 -2.11 -10.90
N LEU A 576 34.27 -1.52 -10.28
CA LEU A 576 35.29 -2.27 -9.55
C LEU A 576 35.91 -3.35 -10.44
N ARG A 577 35.78 -4.63 -10.06
CA ARG A 577 36.23 -5.78 -10.85
C ARG A 577 35.09 -6.60 -11.46
N TYR A 578 33.87 -6.13 -11.34
CA TYR A 578 32.69 -6.89 -11.74
C TYR A 578 32.15 -6.44 -13.09
N LYS A 579 31.76 -7.44 -13.90
CA LYS A 579 31.18 -7.31 -15.22
C LYS A 579 29.75 -7.79 -15.20
N PHE A 580 28.81 -6.95 -15.58
CA PHE A 580 27.38 -7.24 -15.68
C PHE A 580 26.96 -7.12 -17.13
N LEU A 581 26.13 -8.05 -17.59
CA LEU A 581 25.55 -8.01 -18.93
C LEU A 581 24.02 -8.13 -18.79
N PHE A 582 23.30 -7.13 -19.30
CA PHE A 582 21.84 -7.08 -19.33
C PHE A 582 21.40 -7.21 -20.77
N MET A 583 20.69 -8.31 -21.10
CA MET A 583 20.39 -8.69 -22.49
C MET A 583 19.07 -8.10 -23.01
N GLY A 584 18.23 -7.50 -22.16
CA GLY A 584 16.84 -7.20 -22.54
C GLY A 584 16.15 -8.47 -23.02
N ASP A 585 15.44 -8.39 -24.14
CA ASP A 585 14.77 -9.53 -24.77
C ASP A 585 15.41 -9.98 -26.08
N ALA A 586 16.68 -9.60 -26.28
CA ALA A 586 17.46 -9.97 -27.46
C ALA A 586 17.52 -11.48 -27.69
N SER A 587 17.40 -11.88 -28.96
CA SER A 587 17.44 -13.27 -29.40
C SER A 587 18.87 -13.80 -29.60
N THR A 588 18.96 -15.11 -29.84
CA THR A 588 20.23 -15.80 -30.16
C THR A 588 20.93 -15.22 -31.38
N LYS A 589 20.18 -14.61 -32.34
CA LYS A 589 20.76 -13.90 -33.50
C LYS A 589 21.63 -12.73 -33.08
N VAL A 590 21.15 -11.95 -32.10
CA VAL A 590 21.92 -10.82 -31.56
C VAL A 590 23.08 -11.32 -30.70
N GLU A 591 22.91 -12.40 -29.94
CA GLU A 591 23.96 -13.04 -29.16
C GLU A 591 25.16 -13.46 -30.02
N GLU A 592 24.88 -14.12 -31.15
CA GLU A 592 25.94 -14.55 -32.10
C GLU A 592 26.73 -13.33 -32.65
N LYS A 593 26.03 -12.25 -32.96
CA LYS A 593 26.67 -11.02 -33.42
C LYS A 593 27.56 -10.43 -32.31
N LEU A 594 27.06 -10.35 -31.05
CA LEU A 594 27.84 -9.85 -29.95
C LEU A 594 29.14 -10.64 -29.74
N LEU A 595 29.09 -11.98 -29.89
CA LEU A 595 30.28 -12.83 -29.77
C LEU A 595 31.33 -12.58 -30.89
N ASN A 596 30.88 -12.12 -32.04
CA ASN A 596 31.78 -11.79 -33.15
C ASN A 596 32.40 -10.40 -33.00
N GLU A 597 31.71 -9.46 -32.41
CA GLU A 597 32.13 -8.05 -32.31
C GLU A 597 32.86 -7.72 -31.00
N TYR A 598 32.55 -8.42 -29.91
CA TYR A 598 33.07 -8.09 -28.58
C TYR A 598 33.70 -9.29 -27.87
N ASP A 599 34.78 -9.05 -27.13
CA ASP A 599 35.32 -10.03 -26.20
C ASP A 599 34.54 -10.02 -24.86
N LEU A 600 33.52 -10.83 -24.79
CA LEU A 600 32.61 -10.95 -23.63
C LEU A 600 32.99 -12.12 -22.71
N THR A 601 34.27 -12.35 -22.45
CA THR A 601 34.71 -13.42 -21.58
C THR A 601 34.61 -13.06 -20.08
N ASN A 602 34.36 -14.08 -19.24
CA ASN A 602 34.35 -13.95 -17.80
C ASN A 602 33.34 -12.89 -17.27
N ILE A 603 32.12 -12.97 -17.75
CA ILE A 603 31.01 -12.16 -17.23
C ILE A 603 30.67 -12.65 -15.81
N ASN A 604 30.66 -11.77 -14.82
CA ASN A 604 30.30 -12.19 -13.46
C ASN A 604 28.77 -12.35 -13.31
N PHE A 605 27.99 -11.45 -13.89
CA PHE A 605 26.53 -11.43 -13.77
C PHE A 605 25.87 -11.29 -15.13
N LEU A 606 25.07 -12.28 -15.48
CA LEU A 606 24.24 -12.28 -16.69
C LEU A 606 22.77 -12.08 -16.30
N LYS A 607 22.15 -10.98 -16.70
CA LYS A 607 20.71 -10.89 -16.77
C LYS A 607 20.27 -11.59 -18.05
N VAL A 608 19.67 -12.75 -17.88
CA VAL A 608 19.26 -13.65 -18.96
C VAL A 608 18.26 -12.96 -19.88
N GLY A 609 18.44 -13.13 -21.19
CA GLY A 609 17.58 -12.52 -22.19
C GLY A 609 16.18 -13.13 -22.22
N HIS A 610 15.21 -12.32 -22.58
CA HIS A 610 13.82 -12.70 -22.89
C HIS A 610 13.22 -13.65 -21.84
N HIS A 611 13.44 -13.34 -20.55
CA HIS A 611 12.94 -14.10 -19.39
C HIS A 611 13.28 -15.59 -19.39
N GLY A 612 14.31 -16.01 -20.13
CA GLY A 612 14.66 -17.41 -20.33
C GLY A 612 13.84 -18.12 -21.39
N SER A 613 13.41 -17.38 -22.40
CA SER A 613 12.78 -17.92 -23.62
C SER A 613 13.73 -18.84 -24.38
N LYS A 614 13.22 -19.89 -25.02
CA LYS A 614 14.00 -20.78 -25.89
C LYS A 614 14.68 -20.08 -27.06
N TYR A 615 14.30 -18.85 -27.38
CA TYR A 615 14.89 -18.06 -28.47
C TYR A 615 16.05 -17.18 -28.01
N SER A 616 16.48 -17.26 -26.75
CA SER A 616 17.59 -16.49 -26.18
C SER A 616 18.54 -17.40 -25.41
N THR A 617 19.68 -16.86 -24.99
CA THR A 617 20.65 -17.50 -24.07
C THR A 617 21.14 -18.84 -24.60
N GLY A 618 21.64 -18.80 -25.86
CA GLY A 618 22.14 -19.95 -26.57
C GLY A 618 23.39 -20.59 -25.93
N LYS A 619 23.58 -21.89 -26.12
CA LYS A 619 24.68 -22.65 -25.51
C LYS A 619 26.06 -22.09 -25.80
N ASN A 620 26.32 -21.68 -27.07
CA ASN A 620 27.59 -21.07 -27.46
C ASN A 620 27.85 -19.74 -26.74
N PHE A 621 26.80 -18.94 -26.60
CA PHE A 621 26.85 -17.67 -25.88
C PHE A 621 27.23 -17.89 -24.43
N VAL A 622 26.53 -18.77 -23.71
CA VAL A 622 26.81 -19.08 -22.31
C VAL A 622 28.22 -19.67 -22.12
N ASN A 623 28.64 -20.58 -23.00
CA ASN A 623 29.97 -21.19 -22.94
C ASN A 623 31.09 -20.16 -23.11
N LYS A 624 30.89 -19.11 -23.90
CA LYS A 624 31.86 -18.03 -24.09
C LYS A 624 31.88 -17.06 -22.93
N LEU A 625 30.69 -16.65 -22.44
CA LEU A 625 30.54 -15.72 -21.33
C LEU A 625 31.02 -16.30 -20.01
N LYS A 626 30.73 -17.57 -19.74
CA LYS A 626 30.97 -18.29 -18.47
C LYS A 626 30.47 -17.51 -17.25
N PRO A 627 29.16 -17.17 -17.19
CA PRO A 627 28.65 -16.33 -16.15
C PRO A 627 28.74 -17.03 -14.78
N THR A 628 29.24 -16.31 -13.77
CA THR A 628 29.26 -16.82 -12.39
C THR A 628 27.84 -16.86 -11.80
N TYR A 629 27.04 -15.84 -12.10
CA TYR A 629 25.65 -15.68 -11.65
C TYR A 629 24.77 -15.38 -12.85
N SER A 630 23.65 -16.09 -12.95
CA SER A 630 22.64 -15.84 -13.98
C SER A 630 21.32 -15.47 -13.29
N ILE A 631 20.74 -14.35 -13.70
CA ILE A 631 19.51 -13.81 -13.13
C ILE A 631 18.41 -13.87 -14.18
N ILE A 632 17.30 -14.53 -13.84
CA ILE A 632 16.12 -14.67 -14.69
C ILE A 632 14.98 -13.91 -14.03
N SER A 633 14.56 -12.80 -14.63
CA SER A 633 13.32 -12.11 -14.24
C SER A 633 12.15 -12.80 -14.93
N VAL A 634 11.26 -13.39 -14.16
CA VAL A 634 10.14 -14.18 -14.67
C VAL A 634 9.00 -14.21 -13.67
N GLY A 635 7.77 -14.15 -14.15
CA GLY A 635 6.58 -14.16 -13.30
C GLY A 635 6.21 -15.57 -12.84
N ARG A 636 5.67 -15.67 -11.62
CA ARG A 636 5.09 -16.92 -11.11
C ARG A 636 3.92 -17.34 -11.97
N ASN A 637 3.85 -18.63 -12.26
CA ASN A 637 2.76 -19.21 -13.05
C ASN A 637 2.54 -18.46 -14.39
N ASN A 638 3.66 -17.99 -15.01
CA ASN A 638 3.57 -17.32 -16.29
C ASN A 638 3.00 -18.25 -17.37
N LYS A 639 2.28 -17.68 -18.32
CA LYS A 639 1.62 -18.42 -19.40
C LYS A 639 2.54 -18.80 -20.56
N TYR A 640 3.78 -18.28 -20.55
CA TYR A 640 4.74 -18.43 -21.64
C TYR A 640 5.63 -19.68 -21.48
N GLY A 641 5.56 -20.35 -20.34
CA GLY A 641 6.42 -21.50 -20.02
C GLY A 641 7.89 -21.12 -19.78
N HIS A 642 8.15 -19.88 -19.38
CA HIS A 642 9.49 -19.40 -19.04
C HIS A 642 9.82 -19.65 -17.57
N PRO A 643 11.13 -19.85 -17.24
CA PRO A 643 12.21 -20.13 -18.17
C PRO A 643 12.09 -21.53 -18.78
N ASN A 644 12.51 -21.66 -20.04
CA ASN A 644 12.55 -22.93 -20.74
C ASN A 644 13.62 -23.84 -20.11
N GLU A 645 13.36 -25.15 -20.10
CA GLU A 645 14.27 -26.14 -19.51
C GLU A 645 15.62 -26.20 -20.21
N GLU A 646 15.64 -26.00 -21.52
CA GLU A 646 16.89 -25.92 -22.31
C GLU A 646 17.78 -24.79 -21.82
N ILE A 647 17.21 -23.61 -21.51
CA ILE A 647 17.97 -22.48 -21.01
C ILE A 647 18.53 -22.75 -19.61
N LEU A 648 17.76 -23.40 -18.74
CA LEU A 648 18.26 -23.81 -17.43
C LEU A 648 19.44 -24.80 -17.57
N ASN A 649 19.37 -25.71 -18.53
CA ASN A 649 20.46 -26.65 -18.84
C ASN A 649 21.70 -25.92 -19.42
N ASN A 650 21.51 -24.93 -20.29
CA ASN A 650 22.63 -24.13 -20.81
C ASN A 650 23.36 -23.36 -19.70
N LEU A 651 22.64 -22.97 -18.65
CA LEU A 651 23.16 -22.20 -17.51
C LEU A 651 23.61 -23.07 -16.32
N SER A 652 23.71 -24.40 -16.50
CA SER A 652 24.01 -25.36 -15.41
C SER A 652 25.29 -25.05 -14.64
N ASP A 653 26.31 -24.49 -15.30
CA ASP A 653 27.58 -24.10 -14.66
C ASP A 653 27.52 -22.76 -13.94
N SER A 654 26.40 -22.02 -14.04
CA SER A 654 26.16 -20.75 -13.39
C SER A 654 25.27 -20.89 -12.18
N LYS A 655 25.46 -20.05 -11.17
CA LYS A 655 24.50 -19.97 -10.06
C LYS A 655 23.26 -19.17 -10.50
N ILE A 656 22.17 -19.87 -10.72
CA ILE A 656 20.92 -19.29 -11.21
C ILE A 656 20.11 -18.72 -10.03
N TYR A 657 19.57 -17.50 -10.23
CA TYR A 657 18.56 -16.86 -9.38
C TYR A 657 17.34 -16.51 -10.24
N ARG A 658 16.14 -16.77 -9.72
CA ARG A 658 14.89 -16.57 -10.46
C ARG A 658 13.92 -15.75 -9.63
N THR A 659 13.32 -14.68 -10.19
CA THR A 659 12.37 -13.83 -9.44
C THR A 659 11.09 -14.57 -9.05
N ASP A 660 10.64 -15.56 -9.80
CA ASP A 660 9.47 -16.39 -9.46
C ASP A 660 9.68 -17.30 -8.23
N GLN A 661 10.93 -17.66 -7.93
CA GLN A 661 11.30 -18.53 -6.81
C GLN A 661 11.96 -17.76 -5.66
N ASP A 662 12.92 -16.89 -6.00
CA ASP A 662 13.75 -16.15 -5.04
C ASP A 662 13.14 -14.79 -4.66
N GLY A 663 12.09 -14.34 -5.37
CA GLY A 663 11.58 -12.98 -5.27
C GLY A 663 12.61 -11.96 -5.75
N SER A 664 12.58 -10.74 -5.23
CA SER A 664 13.59 -9.74 -5.57
C SER A 664 14.98 -10.15 -5.09
N ILE A 665 15.99 -9.91 -5.92
CA ILE A 665 17.38 -10.31 -5.67
C ILE A 665 18.23 -9.05 -5.50
N MET A 666 19.07 -9.02 -4.47
CA MET A 666 19.96 -7.91 -4.18
C MET A 666 21.41 -8.38 -4.10
N PHE A 667 22.26 -7.77 -4.88
CA PHE A 667 23.71 -7.85 -4.78
C PHE A 667 24.25 -6.60 -4.10
N LYS A 668 24.89 -6.78 -2.95
CA LYS A 668 25.60 -5.73 -2.23
C LYS A 668 27.11 -5.94 -2.39
N ILE A 669 27.79 -4.95 -2.96
CA ILE A 669 29.18 -5.05 -3.35
C ILE A 669 29.99 -3.95 -2.65
N LYS A 670 31.03 -4.35 -1.95
CA LYS A 670 31.96 -3.45 -1.27
C LYS A 670 33.39 -3.93 -1.51
N LYS A 671 34.19 -3.18 -2.30
CA LYS A 671 35.53 -3.58 -2.69
C LYS A 671 35.56 -5.06 -3.17
N ASN A 672 36.08 -5.95 -2.36
CA ASN A 672 36.25 -7.37 -2.70
C ASN A 672 35.17 -8.28 -2.07
N LYS A 673 34.15 -7.73 -1.40
CA LYS A 673 33.11 -8.53 -0.75
C LYS A 673 31.79 -8.40 -1.48
N LEU A 674 31.24 -9.54 -1.88
CA LEU A 674 29.91 -9.69 -2.47
C LEU A 674 28.98 -10.32 -1.39
N ARG A 675 27.82 -9.72 -1.18
CA ARG A 675 26.73 -10.32 -0.38
C ARG A 675 25.49 -10.37 -1.24
N ILE A 676 24.85 -11.52 -1.25
CA ILE A 676 23.62 -11.77 -2.00
C ILE A 676 22.48 -11.91 -0.98
N LYS A 677 21.35 -11.33 -1.27
CA LYS A 677 20.13 -11.49 -0.49
C LYS A 677 18.93 -11.63 -1.42
N THR A 678 18.14 -12.65 -1.19
CA THR A 678 16.87 -12.88 -1.86
C THR A 678 15.70 -12.55 -0.93
N TYR A 679 14.56 -12.29 -1.52
CA TYR A 679 13.33 -11.94 -0.80
C TYR A 679 12.20 -12.88 -1.25
N SER A 680 12.49 -14.18 -1.15
CA SER A 680 11.50 -15.22 -1.46
C SER A 680 10.25 -15.07 -0.58
N PRO A 681 9.09 -15.40 -1.10
CA PRO A 681 7.80 -15.27 -0.45
C PRO A 681 7.59 -16.25 0.70
#